data_28d19bb785da08c682841a6a6b546606
#
_entry.id   28d19bb785da08c682841a6a6b546606
#
_cell.length_a   1.000
_cell.length_b   1.000
_cell.length_c   1.000
_cell.angle_alpha   90.00
_cell.angle_beta   90.00
_cell.angle_gamma   90.00
#
_symmetry.space_group_name_H-M   'P 1'
#
loop_
_entity.id
_entity.type
_entity.pdbx_description
1 polymer ?
#
loop_
_entity_poly.entity_id
_entity_poly.type
_entity_poly.pdbx_seq_one_letter_code
_entity_poly.pdbx_strand_id
1 'polypeptide(L)'
;MKEYFSSNYKNISYPKDSEDHPGLRNAQIGAIHAIASFFTMNSKQAAITVMPTGAGKTAVLMMTPYVLGKNKVLIVTPSIMVRGQIAEDFQELLTLRKANVFKASMKNPVVYEMLHMYNDDMMLEFEKADVIVATPQCALSLSKTEWAKNKITLVEVDEAHHTPAKTWQQILLNINQATHVLFTATPFRLDRKEIKGEIVYDYPLSMAYRDGIFGEIQYVSVADEGNRDLRIAKKAEEVLLADQDEGLEHYLMVRTDSMESAKALELLYQTNTSLKLRRIDSSMSNAKVKQYIQELRNHNLDGIIYVDMLGEGFDFPNLKIAAVHAPHKSLASTLQFVGRFARTNAKNIGKAKFIAAENEDLEIENNRLYASDAVWQEMIINMSEGKNQKEQATRKYYKSYMAEKEGAEEDGISLQAIMLNCHDRIYRVNGFNVGADFPPEFNIGNRLYRNREENTVIGIGLEYVSPLWMTAEYKINKVYSLYIIHYQKEHGLLHIYSQIHTENIYERLAETFCTEYEKIPRSEMNRVLGNLSGHEIFNSGMVNRYSESGEAYRIMAGSDVSNAIDASTGKMYSAGHVFCKATDLSGGEAENITIGYSSASKVWSSDYRSIPEYVQWVEQLGEKVSNNSIRVKTNTNYDYIPIAERLTEYPEKLFFADYADSTYSLPPIVRSRRNPEIKCRLTDFTLKIIKSSRSQVTISISNEDVSMMIDCDLQGRYTSTETDLYMRIGLKEYEMCEYLNNNPVSFKTLDESVISGFEIFKGNPDLISFDKDQIEGFDWDTYNTDVRLEFGTSKIAGKISIQETLEQYLQMNEQNTYILFDHGSGEIADYIAIQEKEDHLIARLYHVKRKGAVGYNSSMEDIYEVAGQAVKSVTWLKTKGKFVDRIKYRYSVGHCIPVRGDIRECINTLRDSRKRLTAYIVIVQPSLSRSIPMPEKIQEVLASASTYILRAGRVKGLEIIGSE
;
A
#
# COMPACT_ATOMS: atom_id res chain seq x y z
N MET A 1 52.12 5.03 32.85
CA MET A 1 51.60 6.40 33.17
C MET A 1 50.30 6.19 33.95
N LYS A 2 50.07 6.99 35.03
CA LYS A 2 48.74 6.93 35.68
C LYS A 2 47.72 7.46 34.67
N GLU A 3 46.72 6.70 34.42
CA GLU A 3 45.63 7.05 33.50
C GLU A 3 44.82 8.20 34.09
N TYR A 4 44.63 9.27 33.33
CA TYR A 4 44.13 10.53 33.83
C TYR A 4 42.71 10.42 34.44
N PHE A 5 41.72 9.92 33.66
CA PHE A 5 40.33 9.89 34.08
C PHE A 5 40.07 8.93 35.25
N SER A 6 40.56 7.69 35.15
CA SER A 6 40.37 6.68 36.21
C SER A 6 41.07 7.08 37.52
N SER A 7 42.21 7.76 37.43
CA SER A 7 42.91 8.31 38.61
C SER A 7 42.21 9.46 39.28
N ASN A 8 41.44 10.23 38.54
CA ASN A 8 40.70 11.41 39.01
C ASN A 8 39.22 11.13 39.31
N TYR A 9 38.72 9.90 39.19
CA TYR A 9 37.35 9.53 39.51
C TYR A 9 36.89 10.00 40.92
N LYS A 10 37.76 9.91 41.92
CA LYS A 10 37.47 10.33 43.30
C LYS A 10 37.47 11.83 43.50
N ASN A 11 37.91 12.61 42.52
CA ASN A 11 38.01 14.06 42.58
C ASN A 11 36.81 14.80 42.01
N ILE A 12 35.84 14.06 41.43
CA ILE A 12 34.59 14.65 40.95
C ILE A 12 33.53 14.75 42.02
N SER A 13 32.71 15.77 41.93
CA SER A 13 31.54 15.98 42.79
C SER A 13 30.31 16.27 41.91
N TYR A 14 29.13 16.16 42.52
CA TYR A 14 27.85 16.35 41.80
C TYR A 14 27.05 17.48 42.48
N PRO A 15 27.58 18.73 42.54
CA PRO A 15 26.85 19.83 43.13
C PRO A 15 25.60 20.10 42.28
N LYS A 16 24.47 20.24 42.93
CA LYS A 16 23.22 20.59 42.26
C LYS A 16 23.15 22.11 42.08
N ASP A 17 22.76 22.55 40.87
CA ASP A 17 22.58 23.96 40.54
C ASP A 17 21.44 24.58 41.38
N SER A 18 21.68 25.76 41.95
CA SER A 18 20.74 26.56 42.71
C SER A 18 21.04 28.06 42.56
N GLU A 19 20.09 28.91 42.96
CA GLU A 19 20.26 30.37 42.88
C GLU A 19 21.55 30.87 43.56
N ASP A 20 21.93 30.24 44.67
CA ASP A 20 23.12 30.68 45.47
C ASP A 20 24.40 29.93 45.12
N HIS A 21 24.32 28.76 44.50
CA HIS A 21 25.46 27.88 44.25
C HIS A 21 25.42 27.30 42.83
N PRO A 22 26.37 27.69 41.96
CA PRO A 22 26.50 27.08 40.64
C PRO A 22 26.79 25.58 40.73
N GLY A 23 26.08 24.76 39.97
CA GLY A 23 26.22 23.32 39.95
C GLY A 23 25.77 22.68 38.65
N LEU A 24 25.53 21.40 38.72
CA LEU A 24 24.97 20.61 37.62
C LEU A 24 23.43 20.69 37.63
N ARG A 25 22.83 20.88 36.49
CA ARG A 25 21.38 20.91 36.32
C ARG A 25 20.79 19.49 36.44
N ASN A 26 19.49 19.39 36.74
CA ASN A 26 18.80 18.11 36.85
C ASN A 26 18.99 17.26 35.59
N ALA A 27 18.88 17.84 34.39
CA ALA A 27 19.10 17.19 33.11
C ALA A 27 20.51 16.55 33.01
N GLN A 28 21.53 17.24 33.50
CA GLN A 28 22.91 16.75 33.46
C GLN A 28 23.15 15.63 34.47
N ILE A 29 22.69 15.78 35.70
CA ILE A 29 22.81 14.77 36.75
C ILE A 29 22.08 13.50 36.32
N GLY A 30 20.83 13.61 35.81
CA GLY A 30 20.05 12.47 35.32
C GLY A 30 20.76 11.71 34.19
N ALA A 31 21.26 12.45 33.21
CA ALA A 31 21.99 11.86 32.08
C ALA A 31 23.26 11.10 32.52
N ILE A 32 24.08 11.70 33.40
CA ILE A 32 25.31 11.09 33.90
C ILE A 32 25.01 9.78 34.63
N HIS A 33 24.01 9.78 35.53
CA HIS A 33 23.63 8.57 36.24
C HIS A 33 23.02 7.49 35.35
N ALA A 34 22.23 7.87 34.37
CA ALA A 34 21.65 6.94 33.41
C ALA A 34 22.75 6.23 32.56
N ILE A 35 23.73 6.98 32.06
CA ILE A 35 24.90 6.45 31.35
C ILE A 35 25.67 5.49 32.25
N ALA A 36 25.97 5.91 33.51
CA ALA A 36 26.69 5.08 34.47
C ALA A 36 25.95 3.75 34.74
N SER A 37 24.66 3.84 35.05
CA SER A 37 23.80 2.68 35.30
C SER A 37 23.79 1.71 34.13
N PHE A 38 23.64 2.20 32.93
CA PHE A 38 23.57 1.38 31.69
C PHE A 38 24.83 0.51 31.52
N PHE A 39 26.00 1.10 31.66
CA PHE A 39 27.25 0.38 31.47
C PHE A 39 27.65 -0.50 32.67
N THR A 40 27.03 -0.38 33.83
CA THR A 40 27.22 -1.36 34.93
C THR A 40 26.62 -2.71 34.60
N MET A 41 25.67 -2.79 33.68
CA MET A 41 25.05 -4.02 33.20
C MET A 41 25.84 -4.71 32.09
N ASN A 42 27.09 -4.31 31.82
CA ASN A 42 27.97 -4.82 30.77
C ASN A 42 27.38 -4.78 29.36
N SER A 43 26.58 -3.77 29.07
CA SER A 43 26.03 -3.61 27.73
C SER A 43 27.14 -3.32 26.71
N LYS A 44 27.11 -4.05 25.59
CA LYS A 44 27.98 -3.80 24.43
C LYS A 44 27.35 -2.80 23.44
N GLN A 45 26.12 -2.39 23.69
CA GLN A 45 25.42 -1.43 22.84
C GLN A 45 25.83 0.01 23.15
N ALA A 46 25.70 0.89 22.17
CA ALA A 46 25.91 2.31 22.40
C ALA A 46 24.77 2.88 23.27
N ALA A 47 25.12 3.75 24.21
CA ALA A 47 24.15 4.50 24.99
C ALA A 47 23.77 5.79 24.26
N ILE A 48 22.48 6.05 24.05
CA ILE A 48 21.96 7.29 23.45
C ILE A 48 21.35 8.14 24.53
N THR A 49 21.84 9.40 24.62
CA THR A 49 21.35 10.40 25.56
C THR A 49 20.67 11.52 24.79
N VAL A 50 19.36 11.65 24.98
CA VAL A 50 18.54 12.67 24.34
C VAL A 50 18.37 13.84 25.29
N MET A 51 18.89 15.00 24.89
CA MET A 51 18.80 16.24 25.65
C MET A 51 18.60 17.43 24.72
N PRO A 52 17.64 18.33 24.97
CA PRO A 52 17.47 19.53 24.15
C PRO A 52 18.75 20.37 24.04
N THR A 53 18.89 21.08 22.91
CA THR A 53 20.00 22.03 22.74
C THR A 53 19.93 23.08 23.84
N GLY A 54 21.02 23.31 24.57
CA GLY A 54 21.05 24.25 25.71
C GLY A 54 20.85 23.63 27.10
N ALA A 55 20.42 22.36 27.17
CA ALA A 55 20.31 21.64 28.44
C ALA A 55 21.67 21.24 29.05
N GLY A 56 22.79 21.55 28.37
CA GLY A 56 24.14 21.35 28.89
C GLY A 56 24.76 20.00 28.56
N LYS A 57 24.51 19.44 27.34
CA LYS A 57 25.12 18.19 26.83
C LYS A 57 26.64 18.15 27.00
N THR A 58 27.35 19.29 26.78
CA THR A 58 28.80 19.37 26.88
C THR A 58 29.32 18.98 28.27
N ALA A 59 28.64 19.39 29.34
CA ALA A 59 29.04 18.99 30.72
C ALA A 59 28.90 17.48 30.95
N VAL A 60 27.83 16.85 30.40
CA VAL A 60 27.62 15.41 30.48
C VAL A 60 28.73 14.68 29.72
N LEU A 61 29.00 15.12 28.47
CA LEU A 61 30.06 14.60 27.62
C LEU A 61 31.41 14.68 28.35
N MET A 62 31.75 15.83 28.97
CA MET A 62 32.99 15.97 29.72
C MET A 62 33.04 15.12 31.01
N MET A 63 31.93 14.84 31.66
CA MET A 63 31.85 14.02 32.87
C MET A 63 31.93 12.53 32.60
N THR A 64 31.44 12.06 31.43
CA THR A 64 31.32 10.65 31.09
C THR A 64 32.65 9.88 31.21
N PRO A 65 33.80 10.36 30.72
CA PRO A 65 35.07 9.64 30.86
C PRO A 65 35.48 9.39 32.33
N TYR A 66 35.21 10.35 33.21
CA TYR A 66 35.51 10.19 34.64
C TYR A 66 34.58 9.16 35.28
N VAL A 67 33.29 9.26 35.02
CA VAL A 67 32.26 8.38 35.62
C VAL A 67 32.46 6.94 35.20
N LEU A 68 32.78 6.70 33.92
CA LEU A 68 33.04 5.37 33.37
C LEU A 68 34.49 4.88 33.63
N GLY A 69 35.36 5.73 34.16
CA GLY A 69 36.77 5.41 34.38
C GLY A 69 37.52 5.06 33.10
N LYS A 70 37.17 5.67 31.99
CA LYS A 70 37.72 5.37 30.68
C LYS A 70 38.85 6.34 30.33
N ASN A 71 39.89 5.80 29.70
CA ASN A 71 41.04 6.60 29.30
C ASN A 71 41.23 6.50 27.78
N LYS A 72 41.91 7.45 27.15
CA LYS A 72 41.97 7.56 25.69
C LYS A 72 40.57 7.65 25.06
N VAL A 73 40.05 8.85 25.11
CA VAL A 73 38.69 9.19 24.67
C VAL A 73 38.76 9.80 23.28
N LEU A 74 37.95 9.30 22.36
CA LEU A 74 37.71 9.91 21.06
C LEU A 74 36.35 10.60 21.08
N ILE A 75 36.35 11.91 20.83
CA ILE A 75 35.12 12.71 20.72
C ILE A 75 34.94 13.08 19.26
N VAL A 76 33.78 12.75 18.72
CA VAL A 76 33.39 13.05 17.34
C VAL A 76 32.38 14.17 17.36
N THR A 77 32.68 15.26 16.70
CA THR A 77 31.86 16.48 16.68
C THR A 77 31.35 16.79 15.30
N PRO A 78 30.13 17.35 15.14
CA PRO A 78 29.50 17.52 13.84
C PRO A 78 30.22 18.56 12.94
N SER A 79 30.90 19.54 13.54
CA SER A 79 31.52 20.64 12.79
C SER A 79 32.91 21.02 13.33
N ILE A 80 33.69 21.74 12.53
CA ILE A 80 35.00 22.27 12.90
C ILE A 80 34.90 23.27 14.06
N MET A 81 33.84 24.05 14.12
CA MET A 81 33.62 25.04 15.17
C MET A 81 33.36 24.37 16.53
N VAL A 82 32.49 23.37 16.55
CA VAL A 82 32.18 22.58 17.77
C VAL A 82 33.43 21.81 18.23
N ARG A 83 34.22 21.28 17.29
CA ARG A 83 35.48 20.59 17.59
C ARG A 83 36.42 21.47 18.39
N GLY A 84 36.69 22.72 17.92
CA GLY A 84 37.55 23.67 18.63
C GLY A 84 37.02 24.03 20.01
N GLN A 85 35.71 24.26 20.11
CA GLN A 85 35.06 24.62 21.38
C GLN A 85 35.14 23.46 22.42
N ILE A 86 34.85 22.25 22.02
CA ILE A 86 34.95 21.08 22.92
C ILE A 86 36.40 20.82 23.29
N ALA A 87 37.35 20.99 22.37
CA ALA A 87 38.77 20.85 22.67
C ALA A 87 39.24 21.88 23.74
N GLU A 88 38.85 23.14 23.60
CA GLU A 88 39.14 24.23 24.57
C GLU A 88 38.48 23.96 25.94
N ASP A 89 37.19 23.54 25.93
CA ASP A 89 36.48 23.19 27.17
C ASP A 89 37.18 22.06 27.95
N PHE A 90 37.66 21.02 27.26
CA PHE A 90 38.43 19.94 27.90
C PHE A 90 39.82 20.38 28.33
N GLN A 91 40.51 21.23 27.58
CA GLN A 91 41.84 21.78 27.95
C GLN A 91 41.80 22.60 29.23
N GLU A 92 40.74 23.36 29.41
CA GLU A 92 40.62 24.28 30.58
C GLU A 92 39.68 23.75 31.66
N LEU A 93 38.85 22.76 31.36
CA LEU A 93 37.76 22.24 32.20
C LEU A 93 36.78 23.34 32.64
N LEU A 94 36.64 24.38 31.80
CA LEU A 94 35.96 25.63 32.18
C LEU A 94 34.50 25.40 32.59
N THR A 95 33.77 24.64 31.80
CA THR A 95 32.34 24.32 32.04
C THR A 95 32.16 23.58 33.39
N LEU A 96 32.98 22.58 33.65
CA LEU A 96 32.89 21.78 34.90
C LEU A 96 33.43 22.50 36.12
N ARG A 97 34.41 23.42 35.96
CA ARG A 97 34.88 24.27 37.04
C ARG A 97 33.83 25.31 37.42
N LYS A 98 33.17 25.93 36.48
CA LYS A 98 32.05 26.87 36.72
C LYS A 98 30.91 26.15 37.47
N ALA A 99 30.65 24.89 37.19
CA ALA A 99 29.66 24.08 37.89
C ALA A 99 30.19 23.48 39.21
N ASN A 100 31.35 23.89 39.72
CA ASN A 100 31.94 23.40 40.95
C ASN A 100 32.11 21.85 41.04
N VAL A 101 32.22 21.19 39.90
CA VAL A 101 32.43 19.74 39.84
C VAL A 101 33.81 19.35 40.31
N PHE A 102 34.81 20.20 40.04
CA PHE A 102 36.20 19.97 40.36
C PHE A 102 36.77 20.97 41.35
N LYS A 103 37.69 20.50 42.20
CA LYS A 103 38.52 21.41 43.02
C LYS A 103 39.50 22.17 42.13
N ALA A 104 39.81 23.40 42.50
CA ALA A 104 40.72 24.26 41.74
C ALA A 104 42.11 23.66 41.52
N SER A 105 42.59 22.75 42.40
CA SER A 105 43.88 22.10 42.34
C SER A 105 43.97 20.92 41.32
N MET A 106 42.88 20.54 40.69
CA MET A 106 42.85 19.46 39.72
C MET A 106 43.57 19.82 38.43
N LYS A 107 44.49 18.98 37.98
CA LYS A 107 45.21 19.19 36.71
C LYS A 107 44.27 18.88 35.54
N ASN A 108 44.46 19.56 34.45
CA ASN A 108 43.69 19.37 33.23
C ASN A 108 44.18 18.14 32.43
N PRO A 109 43.31 17.50 31.60
CA PRO A 109 43.72 16.43 30.68
C PRO A 109 44.58 16.98 29.55
N VAL A 110 45.33 16.10 28.92
CA VAL A 110 46.03 16.43 27.65
C VAL A 110 45.08 16.20 26.49
N VAL A 111 44.78 17.27 25.75
CA VAL A 111 43.82 17.25 24.66
C VAL A 111 44.53 17.45 23.34
N TYR A 112 44.19 16.63 22.35
CA TYR A 112 44.63 16.74 20.95
C TYR A 112 43.46 17.10 20.06
N GLU A 113 43.47 18.25 19.43
CA GLU A 113 42.50 18.64 18.40
C GLU A 113 42.99 18.17 17.03
N MET A 114 42.26 17.22 16.42
CA MET A 114 42.61 16.63 15.13
C MET A 114 42.15 17.50 13.95
N LEU A 115 43.09 18.30 13.39
CA LEU A 115 42.75 19.26 12.35
C LEU A 115 42.71 18.66 10.93
N HIS A 116 43.38 17.51 10.71
CA HIS A 116 43.54 16.83 9.44
C HIS A 116 43.28 15.35 9.57
N MET A 117 43.09 14.63 8.46
CA MET A 117 43.05 13.19 8.44
C MET A 117 44.31 12.58 9.02
N TYR A 118 44.17 11.37 9.57
CA TYR A 118 45.27 10.65 10.17
C TYR A 118 46.47 10.54 9.22
N ASN A 119 47.65 10.78 9.78
CA ASN A 119 48.94 10.40 9.24
C ASN A 119 49.84 9.90 10.37
N ASP A 120 50.92 9.21 10.04
CA ASP A 120 51.80 8.54 11.01
C ASP A 120 52.56 9.50 11.92
N ASP A 121 52.78 10.74 11.51
CA ASP A 121 53.45 11.78 12.31
C ASP A 121 52.64 12.17 13.55
N MET A 122 51.33 11.97 13.54
CA MET A 122 50.44 12.28 14.66
C MET A 122 50.53 11.28 15.82
N MET A 123 51.14 10.11 15.61
CA MET A 123 51.10 9.00 16.58
C MET A 123 51.65 9.37 17.94
N LEU A 124 52.74 10.12 18.01
CA LEU A 124 53.37 10.56 19.25
C LEU A 124 52.46 11.47 20.07
N GLU A 125 51.65 12.28 19.41
CA GLU A 125 50.71 13.16 20.11
C GLU A 125 49.48 12.37 20.59
N PHE A 126 49.00 11.42 19.86
CA PHE A 126 47.94 10.52 20.31
C PHE A 126 48.32 9.69 21.54
N GLU A 127 49.56 9.25 21.62
CA GLU A 127 50.06 8.51 22.81
C GLU A 127 50.08 9.41 24.06
N LYS A 128 50.33 10.70 23.91
CA LYS A 128 50.29 11.66 25.02
C LYS A 128 48.90 12.11 25.39
N ALA A 129 47.99 12.23 24.42
CA ALA A 129 46.66 12.74 24.62
C ALA A 129 45.77 11.82 25.48
N ASP A 130 45.05 12.40 26.42
CA ASP A 130 43.97 11.74 27.16
C ASP A 130 42.66 11.80 26.35
N VAL A 131 42.44 12.92 25.63
CA VAL A 131 41.29 13.19 24.79
C VAL A 131 41.71 13.57 23.38
N ILE A 132 41.09 13.00 22.40
CA ILE A 132 41.22 13.33 20.97
C ILE A 132 39.86 13.85 20.48
N VAL A 133 39.83 15.08 19.95
CA VAL A 133 38.60 15.68 19.41
C VAL A 133 38.72 15.79 17.90
N ALA A 134 37.78 15.21 17.16
CA ALA A 134 37.85 15.08 15.71
C ALA A 134 36.50 15.33 15.05
N THR A 135 36.54 15.74 13.77
CA THR A 135 35.34 15.68 12.90
C THR A 135 35.09 14.25 12.41
N PRO A 136 33.90 13.91 11.88
CA PRO A 136 33.57 12.53 11.47
C PRO A 136 34.55 11.93 10.48
N GLN A 137 35.04 12.71 9.50
CA GLN A 137 35.99 12.20 8.50
C GLN A 137 37.37 11.95 9.13
N CYS A 138 37.84 12.85 9.99
CA CYS A 138 39.07 12.66 10.72
C CYS A 138 38.99 11.46 11.67
N ALA A 139 37.92 11.34 12.45
CA ALA A 139 37.65 10.21 13.33
C ALA A 139 37.58 8.88 12.55
N LEU A 140 36.94 8.85 11.37
CA LEU A 140 36.90 7.67 10.53
C LEU A 140 38.29 7.29 10.04
N SER A 141 39.13 8.24 9.66
CA SER A 141 40.51 7.94 9.24
C SER A 141 41.32 7.33 10.37
N LEU A 142 41.20 7.87 11.58
CA LEU A 142 41.88 7.35 12.79
C LEU A 142 41.35 5.97 13.18
N SER A 143 40.04 5.74 13.12
CA SER A 143 39.40 4.48 13.54
C SER A 143 39.87 3.24 12.76
N LYS A 144 40.45 3.44 11.58
CA LYS A 144 41.02 2.36 10.74
C LYS A 144 42.35 1.84 11.24
N THR A 145 43.04 2.58 12.11
CA THR A 145 44.37 2.23 12.61
C THR A 145 44.30 1.17 13.71
N GLU A 146 45.30 0.27 13.77
CA GLU A 146 45.40 -0.72 14.84
C GLU A 146 45.57 -0.08 16.21
N TRP A 147 46.21 1.10 16.25
CA TRP A 147 46.35 1.88 17.47
C TRP A 147 44.99 2.26 18.05
N ALA A 148 44.11 2.85 17.22
CA ALA A 148 42.79 3.27 17.69
C ALA A 148 41.93 2.10 18.17
N LYS A 149 41.96 0.96 17.46
CA LYS A 149 41.23 -0.25 17.84
C LYS A 149 41.63 -0.79 19.21
N ASN A 150 42.90 -0.68 19.56
CA ASN A 150 43.46 -1.26 20.78
C ASN A 150 43.57 -0.25 21.95
N LYS A 151 43.61 1.05 21.70
CA LYS A 151 43.92 2.05 22.74
C LYS A 151 42.72 2.93 23.11
N ILE A 152 41.82 3.24 22.18
CA ILE A 152 40.65 4.03 22.47
C ILE A 152 39.68 3.18 23.28
N THR A 153 39.26 3.67 24.45
CA THR A 153 38.38 2.94 25.38
C THR A 153 36.99 3.55 25.48
N LEU A 154 36.82 4.79 24.99
CA LEU A 154 35.54 5.50 24.93
C LEU A 154 35.46 6.29 23.64
N VAL A 155 34.35 6.16 22.94
CA VAL A 155 33.97 7.00 21.80
C VAL A 155 32.70 7.75 22.15
N GLU A 156 32.76 9.07 22.10
CA GLU A 156 31.60 9.94 22.31
C GLU A 156 31.27 10.67 21.01
N VAL A 157 30.01 10.69 20.63
CA VAL A 157 29.54 11.36 19.41
C VAL A 157 28.56 12.46 19.80
N ASP A 158 28.90 13.71 19.52
CA ASP A 158 27.99 14.83 19.72
C ASP A 158 27.12 15.05 18.50
N GLU A 159 25.87 15.47 18.70
CA GLU A 159 24.81 15.64 17.69
C GLU A 159 24.73 14.43 16.71
N ALA A 160 24.58 13.24 17.28
CA ALA A 160 24.64 11.97 16.55
C ALA A 160 23.64 11.87 15.37
N HIS A 161 22.60 12.69 15.33
CA HIS A 161 21.62 12.74 14.25
C HIS A 161 22.15 13.42 12.96
N HIS A 162 23.22 14.22 13.03
CA HIS A 162 23.78 14.95 11.87
C HIS A 162 24.80 14.13 11.06
N THR A 163 25.49 13.21 11.67
CA THR A 163 26.56 12.46 11.00
C THR A 163 25.95 11.43 10.03
N PRO A 164 26.44 11.30 8.76
CA PRO A 164 25.98 10.27 7.85
C PRO A 164 26.04 8.89 8.51
N ALA A 165 24.92 8.16 8.49
CA ALA A 165 24.77 6.88 9.18
C ALA A 165 25.91 5.88 8.87
N LYS A 166 26.46 5.89 7.66
CA LYS A 166 27.56 5.04 7.26
C LYS A 166 28.90 5.42 7.92
N THR A 167 29.18 6.71 8.10
CA THR A 167 30.48 7.16 8.58
C THR A 167 30.69 6.79 10.06
N TRP A 168 29.76 7.13 10.93
CA TRP A 168 29.96 6.83 12.35
C TRP A 168 29.65 5.38 12.68
N GLN A 169 28.75 4.67 11.93
CA GLN A 169 28.63 3.22 12.03
C GLN A 169 29.96 2.52 11.78
N GLN A 170 30.71 2.96 10.76
CA GLN A 170 32.03 2.42 10.51
C GLN A 170 33.04 2.76 11.63
N ILE A 171 32.96 3.96 12.25
CA ILE A 171 33.79 4.31 13.40
C ILE A 171 33.50 3.34 14.56
N LEU A 172 32.21 3.13 14.89
CA LEU A 172 31.81 2.23 15.97
C LEU A 172 32.21 0.78 15.69
N LEU A 173 32.06 0.32 14.45
CA LEU A 173 32.49 -1.02 14.05
C LEU A 173 34.01 -1.20 14.11
N ASN A 174 34.77 -0.21 13.69
CA ASN A 174 36.22 -0.25 13.70
C ASN A 174 36.80 -0.29 15.13
N ILE A 175 36.16 0.44 16.07
CA ILE A 175 36.57 0.56 17.48
C ILE A 175 35.54 -0.16 18.37
N ASN A 176 35.12 -1.36 18.01
CA ASN A 176 34.05 -2.10 18.67
C ASN A 176 34.35 -2.56 20.11
N GLN A 177 35.60 -2.48 20.55
CA GLN A 177 36.02 -2.78 21.92
C GLN A 177 35.80 -1.59 22.88
N ALA A 178 35.65 -0.40 22.35
CA ALA A 178 35.40 0.79 23.14
C ALA A 178 33.93 0.87 23.61
N THR A 179 33.73 1.58 24.71
CA THR A 179 32.40 2.02 25.14
C THR A 179 31.93 3.17 24.21
N HIS A 180 30.66 3.18 23.82
CA HIS A 180 30.12 4.18 22.91
C HIS A 180 28.98 4.96 23.56
N VAL A 181 29.06 6.28 23.55
CA VAL A 181 28.02 7.18 24.07
C VAL A 181 27.66 8.21 22.99
N LEU A 182 26.38 8.32 22.69
CA LEU A 182 25.85 9.18 21.64
C LEU A 182 24.98 10.27 22.26
N PHE A 183 25.26 11.51 21.95
CA PHE A 183 24.50 12.67 22.42
C PHE A 183 23.69 13.25 21.26
N THR A 184 22.42 13.56 21.50
CA THR A 184 21.57 14.19 20.49
C THR A 184 20.49 15.05 21.12
N ALA A 185 20.04 16.08 20.40
CA ALA A 185 18.84 16.82 20.78
C ALA A 185 17.55 16.14 20.30
N THR A 186 17.66 15.32 19.26
CA THR A 186 16.53 14.59 18.65
C THR A 186 16.95 13.15 18.36
N PRO A 187 16.21 12.15 18.85
CA PRO A 187 16.56 10.73 18.64
C PRO A 187 16.22 10.21 17.23
N PHE A 188 15.56 11.03 16.43
CA PHE A 188 15.13 10.69 15.06
C PHE A 188 15.97 11.44 14.02
N ARG A 189 16.08 10.85 12.84
CA ARG A 189 16.85 11.39 11.70
C ARG A 189 15.92 11.75 10.54
N LEU A 190 16.30 12.75 9.76
CA LEU A 190 15.56 13.14 8.55
C LEU A 190 15.56 12.05 7.46
N ASP A 191 16.64 11.25 7.41
CA ASP A 191 16.75 10.11 6.48
C ASP A 191 16.06 8.83 7.01
N ARG A 192 15.33 8.92 8.13
CA ARG A 192 14.61 7.83 8.80
C ARG A 192 15.46 6.61 9.17
N LYS A 193 16.78 6.72 9.12
CA LYS A 193 17.67 5.65 9.56
C LYS A 193 17.85 5.67 11.07
N GLU A 194 17.89 4.49 11.64
CA GLU A 194 18.11 4.33 13.07
C GLU A 194 19.47 4.86 13.51
N ILE A 195 19.51 5.59 14.63
CA ILE A 195 20.72 5.80 15.40
C ILE A 195 20.95 4.52 16.23
N LYS A 196 21.92 3.68 15.85
CA LYS A 196 22.17 2.41 16.54
C LYS A 196 22.59 2.63 17.99
N GLY A 197 21.88 2.00 18.91
CA GLY A 197 22.11 2.08 20.32
C GLY A 197 20.82 2.09 21.16
N GLU A 198 20.94 2.18 22.47
CA GLU A 198 19.80 2.22 23.38
C GLU A 198 19.60 3.63 23.93
N ILE A 199 18.38 4.14 23.88
CA ILE A 199 18.03 5.41 24.54
C ILE A 199 18.01 5.15 26.05
N VAL A 200 19.08 5.57 26.70
CA VAL A 200 19.26 5.38 28.17
C VAL A 200 18.72 6.57 28.96
N TYR A 201 18.61 7.73 28.33
CA TYR A 201 18.10 8.95 28.94
C TYR A 201 17.42 9.81 27.88
N ASP A 202 16.22 10.26 28.18
CA ASP A 202 15.46 11.22 27.38
C ASP A 202 14.95 12.30 28.31
N TYR A 203 15.44 13.55 28.14
CA TYR A 203 15.02 14.69 28.91
C TYR A 203 13.98 15.51 28.13
N PRO A 204 12.69 15.42 28.52
CA PRO A 204 11.62 16.07 27.79
C PRO A 204 11.76 17.57 27.69
N LEU A 205 11.28 18.16 26.60
CA LEU A 205 11.31 19.61 26.40
C LEU A 205 10.45 20.33 27.44
N SER A 206 9.32 19.77 27.86
CA SER A 206 8.48 20.30 28.95
C SER A 206 9.24 20.44 30.27
N MET A 207 10.12 19.48 30.56
CA MET A 207 10.98 19.52 31.75
C MET A 207 12.01 20.64 31.64
N ALA A 208 12.55 20.92 30.45
CA ALA A 208 13.49 22.01 30.24
C ALA A 208 12.86 23.39 30.51
N TYR A 209 11.59 23.57 30.14
CA TYR A 209 10.83 24.78 30.53
C TYR A 209 10.53 24.82 32.02
N ARG A 210 10.07 23.71 32.61
CA ARG A 210 9.77 23.64 34.04
C ARG A 210 11.00 23.89 34.92
N ASP A 211 12.16 23.38 34.52
CA ASP A 211 13.41 23.56 35.27
C ASP A 211 14.09 24.93 34.96
N GLY A 212 13.43 25.81 34.22
CA GLY A 212 13.90 27.15 33.89
C GLY A 212 15.12 27.20 32.94
N ILE A 213 15.42 26.10 32.23
CA ILE A 213 16.46 26.06 31.18
C ILE A 213 16.05 26.93 30.01
N PHE A 214 14.77 26.88 29.67
CA PHE A 214 14.14 27.73 28.67
C PHE A 214 13.11 28.65 29.33
N GLY A 215 13.06 29.86 28.81
CA GLY A 215 12.05 30.86 29.18
C GLY A 215 10.89 30.86 28.21
N GLU A 216 9.83 31.57 28.61
CA GLU A 216 8.63 31.75 27.77
C GLU A 216 8.99 32.47 26.47
N ILE A 217 8.34 32.06 25.39
CA ILE A 217 8.47 32.66 24.07
C ILE A 217 7.18 33.42 23.74
N GLN A 218 7.31 34.70 23.52
CA GLN A 218 6.22 35.59 23.10
C GLN A 218 6.18 35.60 21.56
N TYR A 219 5.07 35.20 20.99
CA TYR A 219 4.82 35.33 19.55
C TYR A 219 4.40 36.74 19.21
N VAL A 220 4.99 37.35 18.17
CA VAL A 220 4.67 38.68 17.66
C VAL A 220 4.28 38.54 16.18
N SER A 221 2.99 38.58 15.91
CA SER A 221 2.47 38.45 14.54
C SER A 221 2.68 39.75 13.73
N VAL A 222 2.92 39.58 12.44
CA VAL A 222 3.01 40.67 11.45
C VAL A 222 2.02 40.37 10.33
N ALA A 223 1.17 41.34 10.00
CA ALA A 223 0.19 41.19 8.94
C ALA A 223 0.85 40.82 7.59
N ASP A 224 0.34 39.80 6.92
CA ASP A 224 0.85 39.27 5.64
C ASP A 224 0.26 40.05 4.44
N GLU A 225 0.37 41.37 4.46
CA GLU A 225 -0.11 42.24 3.39
C GLU A 225 1.04 43.06 2.79
N GLY A 226 1.16 43.13 1.48
CA GLY A 226 2.16 43.96 0.80
C GLY A 226 3.59 43.42 0.90
N ASN A 227 4.59 44.27 1.26
CA ASN A 227 5.99 43.82 1.42
C ASN A 227 6.21 43.18 2.80
N ARG A 228 6.00 41.89 2.90
CA ARG A 228 6.14 41.07 4.10
C ARG A 228 7.50 41.24 4.80
N ASP A 229 8.59 41.14 4.04
CA ASP A 229 9.94 41.19 4.60
C ASP A 229 10.23 42.56 5.23
N LEU A 230 9.77 43.64 4.60
CA LEU A 230 9.89 44.97 5.15
C LEU A 230 9.10 45.16 6.45
N ARG A 231 7.91 44.56 6.54
CA ARG A 231 7.09 44.65 7.76
C ARG A 231 7.72 43.86 8.92
N ILE A 232 8.24 42.66 8.65
CA ILE A 232 8.95 41.87 9.65
C ILE A 232 10.18 42.66 10.14
N ALA A 233 10.97 43.25 9.24
CA ALA A 233 12.14 44.03 9.58
C ALA A 233 11.80 45.27 10.44
N LYS A 234 10.74 45.99 10.08
CA LYS A 234 10.26 47.14 10.88
C LYS A 234 9.75 46.73 12.26
N LYS A 235 9.00 45.62 12.33
CA LYS A 235 8.53 45.09 13.61
C LYS A 235 9.68 44.60 14.48
N ALA A 236 10.70 43.98 13.87
CA ALA A 236 11.91 43.55 14.57
C ALA A 236 12.69 44.76 15.18
N GLU A 237 12.79 45.86 14.43
CA GLU A 237 13.38 47.10 14.90
C GLU A 237 12.58 47.69 16.09
N GLU A 238 11.27 47.81 15.95
CA GLU A 238 10.38 48.30 17.01
C GLU A 238 10.53 47.49 18.31
N VAL A 239 10.48 46.16 18.19
CA VAL A 239 10.57 45.25 19.34
C VAL A 239 11.94 45.32 20.02
N LEU A 240 13.03 45.37 19.21
CA LEU A 240 14.39 45.46 19.77
C LEU A 240 14.62 46.76 20.50
N LEU A 241 14.21 47.87 19.92
CA LEU A 241 14.37 49.20 20.54
C LEU A 241 13.55 49.34 21.84
N ALA A 242 12.32 48.82 21.84
CA ALA A 242 11.48 48.78 23.03
C ALA A 242 12.14 47.97 24.18
N ASP A 243 12.71 46.82 23.84
CA ASP A 243 13.39 45.97 24.82
C ASP A 243 14.68 46.68 25.38
N GLN A 244 15.41 47.35 24.53
CA GLN A 244 16.58 48.13 24.95
C GLN A 244 16.19 49.33 25.85
N ASP A 245 15.08 49.99 25.55
CA ASP A 245 14.54 51.07 26.41
C ASP A 245 14.07 50.55 27.77
N GLU A 246 13.61 49.30 27.84
CA GLU A 246 13.30 48.62 29.12
C GLU A 246 14.57 48.14 29.87
N GLY A 247 15.77 48.33 29.32
CA GLY A 247 17.05 47.95 29.89
C GLY A 247 17.42 46.47 29.73
N LEU A 248 16.79 45.81 28.76
CA LEU A 248 17.10 44.43 28.39
C LEU A 248 18.26 44.40 27.38
N GLU A 249 19.18 43.46 27.58
CA GLU A 249 20.31 43.24 26.68
C GLU A 249 19.92 42.24 25.60
N HIS A 250 18.99 42.60 24.70
CA HIS A 250 18.53 41.76 23.62
C HIS A 250 19.25 42.07 22.32
N TYR A 251 19.41 41.02 21.50
CA TYR A 251 19.93 41.09 20.13
C TYR A 251 19.00 40.34 19.19
N LEU A 252 19.04 40.77 17.90
CA LEU A 252 18.21 40.25 16.87
C LEU A 252 18.86 39.06 16.15
N MET A 253 18.11 38.02 15.93
CA MET A 253 18.44 36.84 15.11
C MET A 253 17.49 36.75 13.94
N VAL A 254 17.97 37.09 12.74
CA VAL A 254 17.16 37.04 11.50
C VAL A 254 17.42 35.75 10.76
N ARG A 255 16.39 35.01 10.51
CA ARG A 255 16.46 33.70 9.82
C ARG A 255 15.88 33.75 8.41
N THR A 256 16.59 33.15 7.45
CA THR A 256 16.13 32.92 6.09
C THR A 256 16.60 31.56 5.55
N ASP A 257 16.13 31.18 4.35
CA ASP A 257 16.31 29.85 3.77
C ASP A 257 17.44 29.73 2.75
N SER A 258 17.95 30.86 2.24
CA SER A 258 19.00 30.86 1.21
C SER A 258 20.01 31.97 1.40
N MET A 259 21.22 31.77 0.86
CA MET A 259 22.27 32.80 0.86
C MET A 259 21.88 34.04 0.04
N GLU A 260 21.05 33.86 -0.97
CA GLU A 260 20.54 34.92 -1.82
C GLU A 260 19.54 35.80 -1.06
N SER A 261 18.58 35.16 -0.40
CA SER A 261 17.63 35.82 0.50
C SER A 261 18.36 36.53 1.64
N ALA A 262 19.40 35.93 2.22
CA ALA A 262 20.17 36.57 3.29
C ALA A 262 20.87 37.86 2.82
N LYS A 263 21.41 37.90 1.60
CA LYS A 263 21.99 39.13 1.01
C LYS A 263 20.93 40.21 0.78
N ALA A 264 19.77 39.79 0.26
CA ALA A 264 18.64 40.71 0.04
C ALA A 264 18.14 41.31 1.36
N LEU A 265 18.02 40.47 2.40
CA LEU A 265 17.61 40.93 3.72
C LEU A 265 18.64 41.83 4.39
N GLU A 266 19.95 41.56 4.26
CA GLU A 266 21.01 42.45 4.78
C GLU A 266 20.84 43.85 4.18
N LEU A 267 20.64 43.96 2.88
CA LEU A 267 20.37 45.23 2.22
C LEU A 267 19.07 45.87 2.68
N LEU A 268 18.01 45.08 2.81
CA LEU A 268 16.67 45.54 3.23
C LEU A 268 16.74 46.16 4.63
N TYR A 269 17.38 45.47 5.59
CA TYR A 269 17.57 45.99 6.96
C TYR A 269 18.44 47.25 6.97
N GLN A 270 19.54 47.27 6.25
CA GLN A 270 20.46 48.46 6.13
C GLN A 270 19.75 49.69 5.57
N THR A 271 18.83 49.46 4.60
CA THR A 271 18.17 50.56 3.90
C THR A 271 16.97 51.11 4.66
N ASN A 272 16.25 50.21 5.38
CA ASN A 272 14.94 50.57 5.94
C ASN A 272 14.88 50.57 7.46
N THR A 273 15.94 50.19 8.18
CA THR A 273 16.02 50.20 9.64
C THR A 273 17.31 50.88 10.09
N SER A 274 17.37 51.25 11.38
CA SER A 274 18.60 51.78 12.02
C SER A 274 19.55 50.67 12.51
N LEU A 275 19.15 49.39 12.38
CA LEU A 275 19.83 48.23 12.95
C LEU A 275 21.11 47.87 12.20
N LYS A 276 22.18 47.63 12.99
CA LYS A 276 23.46 47.15 12.47
C LYS A 276 23.54 45.65 12.48
N LEU A 277 23.17 45.02 11.39
CA LEU A 277 23.22 43.57 11.24
C LEU A 277 24.38 43.12 10.32
N ARG A 278 24.86 41.91 10.56
CA ARG A 278 25.81 41.22 9.69
C ARG A 278 25.29 39.85 9.33
N ARG A 279 25.50 39.47 8.07
CA ARG A 279 25.19 38.17 7.55
C ARG A 279 26.24 37.13 7.94
N ILE A 280 25.82 35.96 8.35
CA ILE A 280 26.66 34.78 8.59
C ILE A 280 26.13 33.62 7.74
N ASP A 281 26.97 33.07 6.85
CA ASP A 281 26.63 31.92 6.02
C ASP A 281 27.82 30.97 5.82
N SER A 282 27.56 29.82 5.21
CA SER A 282 28.55 28.76 5.01
C SER A 282 29.71 29.12 4.07
N SER A 283 29.65 30.22 3.33
CA SER A 283 30.72 30.69 2.46
C SER A 283 31.80 31.47 3.19
N MET A 284 31.56 31.83 4.46
CA MET A 284 32.46 32.66 5.26
C MET A 284 33.52 31.84 5.97
N SER A 285 34.73 32.42 6.10
CA SER A 285 35.79 31.80 6.89
C SER A 285 35.46 31.85 8.39
N ASN A 286 35.88 30.83 9.14
CA ASN A 286 35.68 30.75 10.59
C ASN A 286 36.26 31.98 11.31
N ALA A 287 37.34 32.56 10.85
CA ALA A 287 37.93 33.79 11.42
C ALA A 287 36.95 34.97 11.34
N LYS A 288 36.29 35.14 10.18
CA LYS A 288 35.29 36.20 9.97
C LYS A 288 34.04 36.01 10.80
N VAL A 289 33.55 34.74 10.93
CA VAL A 289 32.42 34.43 11.83
C VAL A 289 32.76 34.73 13.28
N LYS A 290 33.97 34.35 13.76
CA LYS A 290 34.44 34.66 15.11
C LYS A 290 34.54 36.18 15.34
N GLN A 291 34.99 36.93 14.31
CA GLN A 291 35.04 38.41 14.39
C GLN A 291 33.63 39.00 14.57
N TYR A 292 32.66 38.59 13.76
CA TYR A 292 31.29 39.10 13.90
C TYR A 292 30.65 38.75 15.24
N ILE A 293 30.92 37.56 15.78
CA ILE A 293 30.50 37.16 17.13
C ILE A 293 31.14 38.07 18.19
N GLN A 294 32.42 38.43 18.02
CA GLN A 294 33.09 39.34 18.95
C GLN A 294 32.55 40.77 18.83
N GLU A 295 32.22 41.22 17.62
CA GLU A 295 31.56 42.53 17.42
C GLU A 295 30.17 42.57 18.06
N LEU A 296 29.42 41.48 18.03
CA LEU A 296 28.12 41.32 18.69
C LEU A 296 28.31 41.40 20.25
N ARG A 297 29.30 40.67 20.79
CA ARG A 297 29.64 40.71 22.24
C ARG A 297 30.12 42.04 22.73
N ASN A 298 30.73 42.82 21.84
CA ASN A 298 31.21 44.16 22.13
C ASN A 298 30.16 45.26 21.91
N HIS A 299 28.89 44.90 21.70
CA HIS A 299 27.75 45.80 21.43
C HIS A 299 27.92 46.65 20.17
N ASN A 300 28.74 46.21 19.20
CA ASN A 300 28.95 46.92 17.93
C ASN A 300 27.94 46.53 16.87
N LEU A 301 27.17 45.46 17.10
CA LEU A 301 26.10 44.95 16.24
C LEU A 301 24.82 44.76 17.07
N ASP A 302 23.66 44.98 16.41
CA ASP A 302 22.36 44.79 17.00
C ASP A 302 21.83 43.37 16.77
N GLY A 303 22.44 42.61 15.86
CA GLY A 303 22.05 41.23 15.54
C GLY A 303 22.77 40.64 14.34
N ILE A 304 22.31 39.47 13.96
CA ILE A 304 22.85 38.67 12.83
C ILE A 304 21.74 38.16 11.91
N ILE A 305 22.07 38.05 10.62
CA ILE A 305 21.24 37.38 9.62
C ILE A 305 21.93 36.08 9.26
N TYR A 306 21.20 34.96 9.27
CA TYR A 306 21.79 33.67 8.97
C TYR A 306 20.89 32.79 8.11
N VAL A 307 21.53 31.83 7.41
CA VAL A 307 20.89 30.82 6.58
C VAL A 307 21.12 29.47 7.25
N ASP A 308 20.07 28.73 7.56
CA ASP A 308 19.99 27.35 8.09
C ASP A 308 21.09 26.88 9.07
N MET A 309 22.26 27.47 9.04
CA MET A 309 23.44 27.13 9.83
C MET A 309 23.99 28.37 10.57
N LEU A 310 23.31 28.80 11.63
CA LEU A 310 24.16 29.22 12.74
C LEU A 310 24.84 27.94 13.21
N GLY A 311 26.07 27.71 12.81
CA GLY A 311 26.81 26.49 13.05
C GLY A 311 26.64 26.05 14.50
N GLU A 312 26.41 24.78 14.70
CA GLU A 312 26.55 24.15 16.00
C GLU A 312 27.78 24.73 16.70
N GLY A 313 27.64 25.12 17.98
CA GLY A 313 28.71 25.78 18.71
C GLY A 313 28.56 27.29 18.90
N PHE A 314 27.57 27.95 18.30
CA PHE A 314 27.31 29.37 18.60
C PHE A 314 26.46 29.50 19.86
N ASP A 315 27.06 30.00 20.94
CA ASP A 315 26.40 30.26 22.22
C ASP A 315 26.41 31.75 22.59
N PHE A 316 25.24 32.38 22.36
CA PHE A 316 25.03 33.77 22.77
C PHE A 316 23.57 33.93 23.28
N PRO A 317 23.35 33.73 24.60
CA PRO A 317 22.03 33.70 25.18
C PRO A 317 21.19 34.97 25.02
N ASN A 318 21.84 36.11 24.77
CA ASN A 318 21.18 37.40 24.56
C ASN A 318 20.56 37.61 23.19
N LEU A 319 20.67 36.64 22.26
CA LEU A 319 19.89 36.59 21.02
C LEU A 319 18.44 36.20 21.30
N LYS A 320 17.65 37.15 21.74
CA LYS A 320 16.31 36.96 22.30
C LYS A 320 15.19 37.30 21.35
N ILE A 321 15.47 37.97 20.29
CA ILE A 321 14.48 38.34 19.30
C ILE A 321 14.78 37.58 18.03
N ALA A 322 13.84 36.70 17.60
CA ALA A 322 13.94 35.93 16.38
C ALA A 322 12.99 36.50 15.32
N ALA A 323 13.54 37.08 14.24
CA ALA A 323 12.78 37.53 13.10
C ALA A 323 12.89 36.45 11.98
N VAL A 324 11.77 35.79 11.68
CA VAL A 324 11.72 34.66 10.76
C VAL A 324 11.12 35.11 9.43
N HIS A 325 11.95 35.20 8.39
CA HIS A 325 11.56 35.52 7.03
C HIS A 325 11.24 34.27 6.20
N ALA A 326 11.77 33.12 6.62
CA ALA A 326 11.44 31.81 6.08
C ALA A 326 11.42 30.78 7.21
N PRO A 327 10.32 29.99 7.39
CA PRO A 327 10.21 29.04 8.47
C PRO A 327 11.08 27.79 8.27
N HIS A 328 11.33 27.07 9.35
CA HIS A 328 11.98 25.76 9.28
C HIS A 328 10.99 24.69 8.79
N LYS A 329 11.44 23.84 7.89
CA LYS A 329 10.64 22.72 7.32
C LYS A 329 10.65 21.45 8.18
N SER A 330 11.51 21.37 9.19
CA SER A 330 11.63 20.20 10.06
C SER A 330 11.55 20.53 11.54
N LEU A 331 10.95 19.63 12.33
CA LEU A 331 10.87 19.75 13.78
C LEU A 331 12.27 19.81 14.43
N ALA A 332 13.22 19.00 13.94
CA ALA A 332 14.59 19.00 14.47
C ALA A 332 15.26 20.37 14.35
N SER A 333 15.18 21.01 13.18
CA SER A 333 15.72 22.37 12.99
C SER A 333 15.00 23.41 13.83
N THR A 334 13.69 23.28 13.98
CA THR A 334 12.88 24.17 14.85
C THR A 334 13.29 24.05 16.31
N LEU A 335 13.47 22.84 16.82
CA LEU A 335 13.90 22.59 18.20
C LEU A 335 15.31 23.11 18.47
N GLN A 336 16.23 22.97 17.54
CA GLN A 336 17.57 23.54 17.64
C GLN A 336 17.54 25.08 17.66
N PHE A 337 16.68 25.67 16.87
CA PHE A 337 16.48 27.10 16.81
C PHE A 337 15.89 27.64 18.13
N VAL A 338 14.78 27.03 18.61
CA VAL A 338 14.17 27.37 19.90
C VAL A 338 15.19 27.25 21.05
N GLY A 339 15.95 26.15 21.04
CA GLY A 339 17.00 25.93 22.05
C GLY A 339 18.11 26.96 22.08
N ARG A 340 18.17 27.90 21.14
CA ARG A 340 19.16 29.00 21.13
C ARG A 340 18.62 30.29 21.75
N PHE A 341 17.46 30.74 21.32
CA PHE A 341 16.92 32.03 21.75
C PHE A 341 16.03 31.96 23.01
N ALA A 342 15.51 30.77 23.36
CA ALA A 342 14.70 30.59 24.56
C ALA A 342 15.54 30.44 25.87
N ARG A 343 16.89 30.41 25.83
CA ARG A 343 17.75 30.20 26.99
C ARG A 343 17.61 31.32 28.01
N THR A 344 17.77 30.94 29.29
CA THR A 344 17.63 31.90 30.43
C THR A 344 18.95 32.24 31.15
N ASN A 345 20.08 31.72 30.66
CA ASN A 345 21.37 31.75 31.39
C ASN A 345 22.23 33.02 31.15
N ALA A 346 21.61 34.19 30.98
CA ALA A 346 22.31 35.47 30.94
C ALA A 346 21.65 36.52 31.87
N LYS A 347 22.32 37.64 32.08
CA LYS A 347 21.80 38.76 32.89
C LYS A 347 20.96 39.69 32.01
N ASN A 348 19.98 40.36 32.59
CA ASN A 348 19.12 41.34 31.92
C ASN A 348 18.41 40.81 30.66
N ILE A 349 18.03 39.53 30.69
CA ILE A 349 17.26 38.91 29.62
C ILE A 349 15.82 38.73 30.07
N GLY A 350 14.89 39.26 29.31
CA GLY A 350 13.46 39.02 29.44
C GLY A 350 12.97 37.79 28.71
N LYS A 351 11.72 37.82 28.32
CA LYS A 351 11.12 36.77 27.49
C LYS A 351 11.71 36.78 26.08
N ALA A 352 11.85 35.62 25.50
CA ALA A 352 12.19 35.50 24.08
C ALA A 352 11.01 35.96 23.21
N LYS A 353 11.27 36.58 22.06
CA LYS A 353 10.26 37.07 21.15
C LYS A 353 10.45 36.48 19.76
N PHE A 354 9.38 35.92 19.21
CA PHE A 354 9.36 35.28 17.90
C PHE A 354 8.48 36.10 16.95
N ILE A 355 9.06 36.71 15.94
CA ILE A 355 8.39 37.59 15.01
C ILE A 355 8.25 36.86 13.66
N ALA A 356 7.02 36.67 13.17
CA ALA A 356 6.73 36.06 11.88
C ALA A 356 5.40 36.58 11.30
N ALA A 357 5.12 36.29 10.03
CA ALA A 357 3.87 36.66 9.36
C ALA A 357 2.66 35.90 9.90
N GLU A 358 1.48 36.56 9.91
CA GLU A 358 0.23 36.04 10.54
C GLU A 358 -0.29 34.74 9.93
N ASN A 359 -0.15 34.50 8.66
CA ASN A 359 -0.67 33.33 7.96
C ASN A 359 0.45 32.41 7.46
N GLU A 360 1.62 32.50 8.04
CA GLU A 360 2.69 31.59 7.70
C GLU A 360 2.31 30.19 8.15
N ASP A 361 1.95 29.34 7.21
CA ASP A 361 1.81 27.92 7.40
C ASP A 361 3.18 27.39 7.82
N LEU A 362 3.41 27.32 9.13
CA LEU A 362 4.53 26.57 9.68
C LEU A 362 4.26 25.10 9.44
N GLU A 363 4.45 24.67 8.19
CA GLU A 363 4.30 23.26 7.80
C GLU A 363 5.55 22.51 8.31
N ILE A 364 5.47 22.04 9.55
CA ILE A 364 6.48 21.16 10.12
C ILE A 364 6.04 19.73 9.89
N GLU A 365 6.70 19.05 8.94
CA GLU A 365 6.48 17.61 8.65
C GLU A 365 5.01 17.23 8.36
N ASN A 366 4.36 18.00 7.47
CA ASN A 366 2.95 17.86 7.07
C ASN A 366 1.89 18.25 8.12
N ASN A 367 2.29 18.78 9.27
CA ASN A 367 1.35 19.40 10.21
C ASN A 367 1.34 20.91 9.99
N ARG A 368 0.17 21.46 9.62
CA ARG A 368 -0.04 22.91 9.50
C ARG A 368 -0.20 23.50 10.88
N LEU A 369 0.81 24.22 11.33
CA LEU A 369 0.79 24.97 12.57
C LEU A 369 0.33 26.40 12.27
N TYR A 370 -0.90 26.73 12.62
CA TYR A 370 -1.35 28.12 12.60
C TYR A 370 -0.68 28.87 13.77
N ALA A 371 0.14 29.83 13.43
CA ALA A 371 0.80 30.67 14.40
C ALA A 371 -0.17 31.69 15.02
N SER A 372 -0.92 31.29 16.02
CA SER A 372 -1.71 32.20 16.84
C SER A 372 -1.42 31.99 18.33
N ASP A 373 -0.86 33.01 18.97
CA ASP A 373 -0.65 33.21 20.44
C ASP A 373 -0.27 31.98 21.29
N ALA A 374 -0.41 31.96 22.57
CA ALA A 374 -0.05 31.00 23.61
C ALA A 374 0.10 29.50 23.24
N VAL A 375 -0.46 29.01 22.14
CA VAL A 375 -0.53 27.59 21.75
C VAL A 375 0.75 27.11 21.05
N TRP A 376 1.53 27.98 20.40
CA TRP A 376 2.70 27.57 19.61
C TRP A 376 3.77 26.84 20.43
N GLN A 377 4.08 27.33 21.62
CA GLN A 377 5.05 26.70 22.52
C GLN A 377 4.58 25.31 22.99
N GLU A 378 3.31 25.18 23.37
CA GLU A 378 2.71 23.90 23.76
C GLU A 378 2.68 22.91 22.61
N MET A 379 2.37 23.36 21.41
CA MET A 379 2.38 22.52 20.21
C MET A 379 3.77 21.99 19.92
N ILE A 380 4.81 22.80 19.96
CA ILE A 380 6.20 22.33 19.75
C ILE A 380 6.62 21.33 20.83
N ILE A 381 6.23 21.54 22.09
CA ILE A 381 6.48 20.59 23.17
C ILE A 381 5.78 19.25 22.86
N ASN A 382 4.49 19.29 22.58
CA ASN A 382 3.68 18.10 22.30
C ASN A 382 4.19 17.32 21.07
N MET A 383 4.55 18.02 19.99
CA MET A 383 5.13 17.40 18.79
C MET A 383 6.48 16.75 19.07
N SER A 384 7.35 17.41 19.86
CA SER A 384 8.65 16.87 20.22
C SER A 384 8.53 15.63 21.09
N GLU A 385 7.72 15.69 22.13
CA GLU A 385 7.52 14.56 23.05
C GLU A 385 6.78 13.40 22.40
N GLY A 386 5.75 13.67 21.61
CA GLY A 386 5.03 12.66 20.85
C GLY A 386 5.95 11.92 19.86
N LYS A 387 6.84 12.66 19.19
CA LYS A 387 7.80 12.06 18.26
C LYS A 387 8.87 11.23 18.96
N ASN A 388 9.37 11.68 20.11
CA ASN A 388 10.31 10.91 20.93
C ASN A 388 9.66 9.62 21.44
N GLN A 389 8.43 9.69 21.95
CA GLN A 389 7.66 8.50 22.38
C GLN A 389 7.43 7.51 21.24
N LYS A 390 7.06 8.02 20.05
CA LYS A 390 6.88 7.20 18.85
C LYS A 390 8.19 6.52 18.44
N GLU A 391 9.32 7.23 18.48
CA GLU A 391 10.64 6.65 18.19
C GLU A 391 11.01 5.55 19.19
N GLN A 392 10.78 5.75 20.49
CA GLN A 392 11.02 4.75 21.52
C GLN A 392 10.14 3.52 21.34
N ALA A 393 8.84 3.72 21.04
CA ALA A 393 7.91 2.63 20.75
C ALA A 393 8.33 1.85 19.49
N THR A 394 8.73 2.54 18.44
CA THR A 394 9.24 1.98 17.20
C THR A 394 10.49 1.12 17.45
N ARG A 395 11.44 1.63 18.22
CA ARG A 395 12.66 0.87 18.60
C ARG A 395 12.32 -0.37 19.41
N LYS A 396 11.40 -0.27 20.37
CA LYS A 396 10.92 -1.43 21.13
C LYS A 396 10.26 -2.46 20.23
N TYR A 397 9.44 -2.02 19.29
CA TYR A 397 8.79 -2.89 18.30
C TYR A 397 9.81 -3.66 17.45
N TYR A 398 10.83 -2.97 16.89
CA TYR A 398 11.84 -3.65 16.09
C TYR A 398 12.79 -4.55 16.92
N LYS A 399 13.02 -4.26 18.21
CA LYS A 399 13.77 -5.15 19.10
C LYS A 399 13.06 -6.49 19.33
N SER A 400 11.74 -6.56 19.24
CA SER A 400 10.97 -7.81 19.36
C SER A 400 11.12 -8.74 18.14
N TYR A 401 11.64 -8.22 17.01
CA TYR A 401 11.98 -9.05 15.85
C TYR A 401 13.33 -9.71 16.04
N MET A 402 13.32 -11.04 16.15
CA MET A 402 14.55 -11.83 16.15
C MET A 402 14.97 -12.12 14.69
N ALA A 403 16.15 -11.66 14.31
CA ALA A 403 16.79 -12.16 13.10
C ALA A 403 17.22 -13.63 13.35
N GLU A 404 16.74 -14.57 12.55
CA GLU A 404 17.00 -16.00 12.79
C GLU A 404 18.46 -16.43 12.52
N LYS A 405 19.22 -15.63 11.75
CA LYS A 405 20.62 -15.93 11.43
C LYS A 405 21.48 -14.68 11.54
N GLU A 406 22.66 -14.84 12.11
CA GLU A 406 23.70 -13.82 12.05
C GLU A 406 24.06 -13.53 10.58
N GLY A 407 24.15 -12.24 10.21
CA GLY A 407 24.48 -11.80 8.84
C GLY A 407 23.36 -11.10 8.08
N ALA A 408 22.14 -11.00 8.61
CA ALA A 408 21.05 -10.25 7.98
C ALA A 408 21.37 -8.75 7.82
N GLU A 409 22.29 -8.21 8.58
CA GLU A 409 22.75 -6.81 8.53
C GLU A 409 23.84 -6.54 7.47
N GLU A 410 24.44 -7.56 6.86
CA GLU A 410 25.51 -7.37 5.86
C GLU A 410 25.05 -6.64 4.60
N ASP A 411 23.77 -6.74 4.24
CA ASP A 411 23.20 -6.03 3.08
C ASP A 411 22.83 -4.55 3.38
N GLY A 412 22.96 -4.09 4.61
CA GLY A 412 22.73 -2.71 5.01
C GLY A 412 21.24 -2.27 4.94
N ILE A 413 20.32 -3.23 4.95
CA ILE A 413 18.87 -2.96 4.97
C ILE A 413 18.42 -2.79 6.42
N SER A 414 17.84 -1.62 6.73
CA SER A 414 17.22 -1.37 8.04
C SER A 414 15.72 -1.50 7.91
N LEU A 415 15.10 -2.38 8.68
CA LEU A 415 13.63 -2.51 8.72
C LEU A 415 12.95 -1.18 9.10
N GLN A 416 13.57 -0.39 9.97
CA GLN A 416 13.04 0.91 10.41
C GLN A 416 13.00 1.95 9.28
N ALA A 417 13.87 1.82 8.27
CA ALA A 417 13.91 2.72 7.12
C ALA A 417 12.92 2.36 6.01
N ILE A 418 12.26 1.20 6.13
CA ILE A 418 11.32 0.73 5.12
C ILE A 418 10.00 1.48 5.25
N MET A 419 9.58 2.07 4.12
CA MET A 419 8.25 2.67 3.97
C MET A 419 7.45 1.86 2.96
N LEU A 420 6.28 1.44 3.37
CA LEU A 420 5.38 0.58 2.62
C LEU A 420 4.34 1.41 1.87
N ASN A 421 4.17 1.14 0.59
CA ASN A 421 2.95 1.52 -0.11
C ASN A 421 1.83 0.65 0.44
N CYS A 422 0.83 1.28 1.07
CA CYS A 422 -0.20 0.55 1.81
C CYS A 422 -1.09 -0.27 0.88
N HIS A 423 -0.89 -1.57 0.89
CA HIS A 423 -1.82 -2.54 0.34
C HIS A 423 -1.76 -3.83 1.17
N ASP A 424 -2.87 -4.54 1.19
CA ASP A 424 -3.03 -5.74 1.98
C ASP A 424 -3.89 -6.75 1.24
N ARG A 425 -3.60 -8.02 1.45
CA ARG A 425 -4.43 -9.15 1.05
C ARG A 425 -4.89 -9.87 2.31
N ILE A 426 -6.18 -9.94 2.51
CA ILE A 426 -6.78 -10.49 3.73
C ILE A 426 -7.36 -11.88 3.45
N TYR A 427 -7.02 -12.85 4.30
CA TYR A 427 -7.63 -14.17 4.31
C TYR A 427 -8.21 -14.48 5.68
N ARG A 428 -9.34 -15.18 5.74
CA ARG A 428 -9.78 -15.82 6.96
C ARG A 428 -9.05 -17.16 7.09
N VAL A 429 -8.46 -17.42 8.24
CA VAL A 429 -7.60 -18.59 8.40
C VAL A 429 -7.92 -19.36 9.68
N ASN A 430 -7.59 -20.66 9.62
CA ASN A 430 -7.61 -21.53 10.78
C ASN A 430 -6.17 -21.96 11.09
N GLY A 431 -5.64 -21.45 12.21
CA GLY A 431 -4.28 -21.69 12.65
C GLY A 431 -3.22 -20.85 11.88
N PHE A 432 -2.21 -20.44 12.60
CA PHE A 432 -1.05 -19.69 12.07
C PHE A 432 0.23 -20.26 12.63
N ASN A 433 1.21 -20.49 11.77
CA ASN A 433 2.52 -20.98 12.15
C ASN A 433 3.59 -19.91 11.92
N VAL A 434 3.88 -19.13 12.96
CA VAL A 434 4.94 -18.11 12.94
C VAL A 434 6.33 -18.68 12.69
N GLY A 435 6.51 -19.98 12.95
CA GLY A 435 7.78 -20.71 12.76
C GLY A 435 7.97 -21.28 11.35
N ALA A 436 6.99 -21.16 10.45
CA ALA A 436 7.11 -21.64 9.09
C ALA A 436 8.17 -20.87 8.29
N ASP A 437 8.91 -21.55 7.44
CA ASP A 437 9.89 -20.96 6.54
C ASP A 437 9.25 -20.60 5.20
N PHE A 438 9.70 -19.50 4.60
CA PHE A 438 9.30 -19.15 3.24
C PHE A 438 9.76 -20.24 2.25
N PRO A 439 8.95 -20.56 1.26
CA PRO A 439 9.36 -21.45 0.17
C PRO A 439 10.64 -20.95 -0.52
N PRO A 440 11.51 -21.87 -1.00
CA PRO A 440 12.80 -21.49 -1.58
C PRO A 440 12.75 -20.47 -2.71
N GLU A 441 11.68 -20.49 -3.49
CA GLU A 441 11.45 -19.57 -4.62
C GLU A 441 11.40 -18.09 -4.22
N PHE A 442 11.16 -17.77 -2.95
CA PHE A 442 11.14 -16.40 -2.44
C PHE A 442 12.55 -15.84 -2.18
N ASN A 443 13.58 -16.65 -2.23
CA ASN A 443 15.01 -16.26 -2.08
C ASN A 443 15.30 -15.40 -0.83
N ILE A 444 14.67 -15.72 0.30
CA ILE A 444 14.78 -14.95 1.54
C ILE A 444 16.17 -15.08 2.18
N GLY A 445 16.72 -16.30 2.21
CA GLY A 445 18.03 -16.56 2.84
C GLY A 445 18.09 -16.18 4.32
N ASN A 446 19.03 -15.31 4.67
CA ASN A 446 19.20 -14.84 6.06
C ASN A 446 18.35 -13.61 6.41
N ARG A 447 17.56 -13.09 5.45
CA ARG A 447 16.74 -11.87 5.62
C ARG A 447 15.32 -12.19 6.10
N LEU A 448 15.24 -13.05 7.10
CA LEU A 448 14.00 -13.51 7.73
C LEU A 448 13.96 -13.01 9.17
N TYR A 449 12.87 -12.30 9.51
CA TYR A 449 12.65 -11.71 10.81
C TYR A 449 11.29 -12.15 11.35
N ARG A 450 11.24 -12.60 12.61
CA ARG A 450 10.01 -13.05 13.26
C ARG A 450 9.76 -12.30 14.54
N ASN A 451 8.53 -11.86 14.70
CA ASN A 451 8.00 -11.35 15.95
C ASN A 451 6.91 -12.31 16.43
N ARG A 452 7.20 -13.11 17.45
CA ARG A 452 6.25 -14.09 17.98
C ARG A 452 5.18 -13.46 18.86
N GLU A 453 5.45 -12.31 19.48
CA GLU A 453 4.51 -11.59 20.32
C GLU A 453 3.43 -10.95 19.46
N GLU A 454 3.82 -10.34 18.33
CA GLU A 454 2.93 -9.69 17.37
C GLU A 454 2.45 -10.60 16.24
N ASN A 455 2.77 -11.90 16.27
CA ASN A 455 2.43 -12.87 15.23
C ASN A 455 2.78 -12.37 13.80
N THR A 456 3.95 -11.77 13.65
CA THR A 456 4.37 -11.15 12.39
C THR A 456 5.67 -11.77 11.88
N VAL A 457 5.71 -12.07 10.58
CA VAL A 457 6.89 -12.58 9.89
C VAL A 457 7.23 -11.67 8.74
N ILE A 458 8.50 -11.26 8.64
CA ILE A 458 8.99 -10.40 7.56
C ILE A 458 10.08 -11.16 6.81
N GLY A 459 9.92 -11.26 5.50
CA GLY A 459 10.92 -11.85 4.60
C GLY A 459 11.35 -10.83 3.54
N ILE A 460 12.65 -10.73 3.29
CA ILE A 460 13.18 -9.90 2.22
C ILE A 460 13.90 -10.80 1.22
N GLY A 461 13.26 -11.03 0.08
CA GLY A 461 13.82 -11.76 -1.05
C GLY A 461 14.88 -10.94 -1.77
N LEU A 462 15.89 -11.61 -2.31
CA LEU A 462 16.92 -11.01 -3.16
C LEU A 462 17.04 -11.76 -4.46
N GLU A 463 16.81 -11.07 -5.55
CA GLU A 463 17.02 -11.58 -6.90
C GLU A 463 18.10 -10.79 -7.63
N TYR A 464 18.83 -11.49 -8.50
CA TYR A 464 19.80 -10.89 -9.40
C TYR A 464 19.22 -10.88 -10.80
N VAL A 465 18.80 -9.73 -11.27
CA VAL A 465 18.07 -9.57 -12.54
C VAL A 465 18.93 -8.79 -13.54
N SER A 466 19.10 -9.38 -14.72
CA SER A 466 19.66 -8.64 -15.87
C SER A 466 18.53 -7.92 -16.59
N PRO A 467 18.66 -6.64 -16.94
CA PRO A 467 17.64 -5.94 -17.70
C PRO A 467 17.36 -6.62 -19.05
N LEU A 468 16.09 -6.86 -19.37
CA LEU A 468 15.65 -7.58 -20.58
C LEU A 468 16.13 -6.96 -21.91
N TRP A 469 16.51 -5.66 -21.89
CA TRP A 469 17.00 -4.92 -23.06
C TRP A 469 18.53 -4.96 -23.21
N MET A 470 19.25 -5.62 -22.29
CA MET A 470 20.71 -5.75 -22.35
C MET A 470 21.12 -7.17 -22.76
N THR A 471 21.90 -7.25 -23.83
CA THR A 471 22.51 -8.50 -24.32
C THR A 471 23.85 -8.83 -23.65
N ALA A 472 24.36 -7.97 -22.79
CA ALA A 472 25.65 -8.14 -22.09
C ALA A 472 25.45 -8.48 -20.62
N GLU A 473 26.06 -9.58 -20.17
CA GLU A 473 26.01 -10.13 -18.81
C GLU A 473 26.68 -9.27 -17.71
N TYR A 474 27.05 -8.02 -18.02
CA TYR A 474 27.92 -7.21 -17.17
C TYR A 474 27.22 -6.30 -16.16
N LYS A 475 25.90 -6.21 -16.15
CA LYS A 475 25.15 -5.45 -15.12
C LYS A 475 24.02 -6.30 -14.56
N ILE A 476 24.29 -6.87 -13.42
CA ILE A 476 23.30 -7.58 -12.60
C ILE A 476 22.75 -6.56 -11.60
N ASN A 477 21.45 -6.30 -11.62
CA ASN A 477 20.79 -5.50 -10.63
C ASN A 477 20.34 -6.39 -9.45
N LYS A 478 20.61 -5.95 -8.24
CA LYS A 478 20.01 -6.53 -7.04
C LYS A 478 18.60 -5.99 -6.91
N VAL A 479 17.60 -6.85 -6.94
CA VAL A 479 16.19 -6.52 -6.72
C VAL A 479 15.76 -7.14 -5.41
N TYR A 480 15.29 -6.32 -4.50
CA TYR A 480 14.75 -6.77 -3.21
C TYR A 480 13.23 -6.80 -3.28
N SER A 481 12.64 -7.87 -2.76
CA SER A 481 11.19 -8.05 -2.66
C SER A 481 10.81 -8.23 -1.19
N LEU A 482 9.96 -7.37 -0.68
CA LEU A 482 9.49 -7.41 0.70
C LEU A 482 8.19 -8.19 0.81
N TYR A 483 8.12 -9.04 1.82
CA TYR A 483 6.94 -9.80 2.23
C TYR A 483 6.70 -9.60 3.72
N ILE A 484 5.47 -9.29 4.10
CA ILE A 484 5.05 -9.22 5.51
C ILE A 484 3.82 -10.09 5.67
N ILE A 485 3.88 -10.99 6.63
CA ILE A 485 2.81 -11.90 7.01
C ILE A 485 2.42 -11.56 8.44
N HIS A 486 1.23 -11.07 8.65
CA HIS A 486 0.72 -10.71 9.97
C HIS A 486 -0.58 -11.46 10.29
N TYR A 487 -0.65 -12.06 11.46
CA TYR A 487 -1.84 -12.78 11.90
C TYR A 487 -2.55 -12.04 13.03
N GLN A 488 -3.71 -11.51 12.72
CA GLN A 488 -4.62 -10.89 13.68
C GLN A 488 -5.44 -11.97 14.38
N LYS A 489 -4.94 -12.42 15.52
CA LYS A 489 -5.48 -13.57 16.26
C LYS A 489 -6.94 -13.39 16.69
N GLU A 490 -7.34 -12.20 17.13
CA GLU A 490 -8.68 -11.89 17.65
C GLU A 490 -9.79 -12.14 16.61
N HIS A 491 -9.48 -11.94 15.35
CA HIS A 491 -10.43 -12.06 14.23
C HIS A 491 -10.15 -13.27 13.31
N GLY A 492 -9.07 -14.01 13.55
CA GLY A 492 -8.67 -15.13 12.69
C GLY A 492 -8.34 -14.68 11.27
N LEU A 493 -7.71 -13.52 11.13
CA LEU A 493 -7.36 -12.95 9.84
C LEU A 493 -5.85 -13.00 9.60
N LEU A 494 -5.49 -13.36 8.39
CA LEU A 494 -4.12 -13.30 7.88
C LEU A 494 -4.01 -12.14 6.91
N HIS A 495 -3.11 -11.23 7.19
CA HIS A 495 -2.76 -10.08 6.38
C HIS A 495 -1.45 -10.34 5.67
N ILE A 496 -1.42 -10.17 4.34
CA ILE A 496 -0.24 -10.41 3.52
C ILE A 496 0.10 -9.18 2.69
N TYR A 497 1.26 -8.63 2.95
CA TYR A 497 1.92 -7.65 2.08
C TYR A 497 2.89 -8.35 1.14
N SER A 498 2.89 -7.98 -0.13
CA SER A 498 3.88 -8.44 -1.11
C SER A 498 4.13 -7.36 -2.16
N GLN A 499 5.37 -7.00 -2.43
CA GLN A 499 5.69 -6.11 -3.55
C GLN A 499 5.38 -6.71 -4.93
N ILE A 500 5.24 -8.03 -5.00
CA ILE A 500 4.86 -8.74 -6.22
C ILE A 500 3.36 -9.09 -6.12
N HIS A 501 2.54 -8.51 -6.98
CA HIS A 501 1.08 -8.53 -6.86
C HIS A 501 0.40 -9.68 -7.64
N THR A 502 1.05 -10.83 -7.78
CA THR A 502 0.45 -12.00 -8.44
C THR A 502 -0.33 -12.86 -7.47
N GLU A 503 -1.49 -13.39 -7.88
CA GLU A 503 -2.37 -14.21 -7.05
C GLU A 503 -1.64 -15.40 -6.43
N ASN A 504 -0.87 -16.12 -7.24
CA ASN A 504 -0.10 -17.29 -6.79
C ASN A 504 0.83 -17.02 -5.60
N ILE A 505 1.41 -15.81 -5.51
CA ILE A 505 2.30 -15.47 -4.39
C ILE A 505 1.53 -15.39 -3.09
N TYR A 506 0.37 -14.73 -3.10
CA TYR A 506 -0.45 -14.60 -1.90
C TYR A 506 -1.01 -15.95 -1.44
N GLU A 507 -1.49 -16.79 -2.37
CA GLU A 507 -1.99 -18.14 -2.06
C GLU A 507 -0.86 -19.02 -1.52
N ARG A 508 0.31 -18.97 -2.14
CA ARG A 508 1.48 -19.74 -1.71
C ARG A 508 1.95 -19.34 -0.31
N LEU A 509 1.90 -18.05 0.03
CA LEU A 509 2.20 -17.56 1.38
C LEU A 509 1.13 -18.00 2.38
N ALA A 510 -0.15 -17.91 2.04
CA ALA A 510 -1.21 -18.38 2.91
C ALA A 510 -1.10 -19.89 3.19
N GLU A 511 -0.85 -20.72 2.16
CA GLU A 511 -0.60 -22.16 2.30
C GLU A 511 0.61 -22.50 3.18
N THR A 512 1.64 -21.64 3.15
CA THR A 512 2.86 -21.86 3.92
C THR A 512 2.66 -21.59 5.40
N PHE A 513 1.95 -20.52 5.73
CA PHE A 513 1.82 -20.04 7.11
C PHE A 513 0.55 -20.50 7.81
N CYS A 514 -0.43 -21.04 7.09
CA CYS A 514 -1.72 -21.46 7.64
C CYS A 514 -2.10 -22.87 7.17
N THR A 515 -2.90 -23.55 7.97
CA THR A 515 -3.42 -24.90 7.61
C THR A 515 -4.58 -24.83 6.64
N GLU A 516 -5.45 -23.83 6.82
CA GLU A 516 -6.60 -23.56 5.98
C GLU A 516 -6.77 -22.07 5.81
N TYR A 517 -7.17 -21.64 4.62
CA TYR A 517 -7.45 -20.24 4.35
C TYR A 517 -8.66 -20.08 3.43
N GLU A 518 -9.39 -18.98 3.62
CA GLU A 518 -10.54 -18.60 2.79
C GLU A 518 -10.42 -17.14 2.36
N LYS A 519 -10.81 -16.85 1.11
CA LYS A 519 -10.96 -15.47 0.63
C LYS A 519 -12.16 -14.80 1.31
N ILE A 520 -12.06 -13.50 1.54
CA ILE A 520 -13.12 -12.71 2.14
C ILE A 520 -14.06 -12.19 1.04
N PRO A 521 -15.37 -12.35 1.17
CA PRO A 521 -16.33 -11.90 0.16
C PRO A 521 -16.41 -10.38 0.08
N ARG A 522 -16.79 -9.86 -1.10
CA ARG A 522 -16.90 -8.42 -1.36
C ARG A 522 -17.79 -7.69 -0.37
N SER A 523 -18.86 -8.30 0.08
CA SER A 523 -19.77 -7.72 1.08
C SER A 523 -19.11 -7.45 2.43
N GLU A 524 -18.13 -8.29 2.81
CA GLU A 524 -17.34 -8.08 4.01
C GLU A 524 -16.19 -7.08 3.74
N MET A 525 -15.51 -7.21 2.59
CA MET A 525 -14.46 -6.28 2.18
C MET A 525 -14.96 -4.83 2.05
N ASN A 526 -16.18 -4.64 1.58
CA ASN A 526 -16.80 -3.31 1.47
C ASN A 526 -16.84 -2.56 2.81
N ARG A 527 -16.85 -3.27 3.95
CA ARG A 527 -16.89 -2.65 5.29
C ARG A 527 -15.68 -1.76 5.59
N VAL A 528 -14.57 -1.88 4.83
CA VAL A 528 -13.41 -0.97 4.97
C VAL A 528 -13.79 0.48 4.67
N LEU A 529 -14.86 0.73 3.88
CA LEU A 529 -15.41 2.04 3.62
C LEU A 529 -16.35 2.53 4.74
N GLY A 530 -16.68 1.67 5.70
CA GLY A 530 -17.59 1.99 6.79
C GLY A 530 -16.99 2.95 7.80
N ASN A 531 -17.85 3.74 8.47
CA ASN A 531 -17.49 4.75 9.46
C ASN A 531 -16.60 5.88 8.90
N LEU A 532 -16.67 6.10 7.58
CA LEU A 532 -16.04 7.21 6.87
C LEU A 532 -17.13 8.16 6.36
N SER A 533 -16.75 9.39 6.11
CA SER A 533 -17.64 10.44 5.57
C SER A 533 -17.05 11.12 4.34
N GLY A 534 -17.89 11.77 3.54
CA GLY A 534 -17.44 12.56 2.39
C GLY A 534 -16.73 11.74 1.31
N HIS A 535 -17.28 10.58 0.93
CA HIS A 535 -16.67 9.72 -0.09
C HIS A 535 -16.63 10.41 -1.46
N GLU A 536 -15.43 10.58 -1.99
CA GLU A 536 -15.16 11.01 -3.37
C GLU A 536 -14.56 9.81 -4.12
N ILE A 537 -15.32 9.22 -5.05
CA ILE A 537 -14.91 7.99 -5.74
C ILE A 537 -14.14 8.34 -7.00
N PHE A 538 -12.84 8.02 -7.07
CA PHE A 538 -12.01 8.28 -8.25
C PHE A 538 -12.01 7.15 -9.25
N ASN A 539 -12.20 5.92 -8.78
CA ASN A 539 -12.13 4.74 -9.60
C ASN A 539 -13.14 3.71 -9.10
N SER A 540 -13.97 3.23 -10.01
CA SER A 540 -14.93 2.16 -9.74
C SER A 540 -14.88 1.15 -10.87
N GLY A 541 -14.55 -0.09 -10.54
CA GLY A 541 -14.64 -1.21 -11.45
C GLY A 541 -15.89 -2.03 -11.14
N MET A 542 -16.60 -2.41 -12.18
CA MET A 542 -17.89 -3.07 -12.09
C MET A 542 -17.90 -4.33 -12.95
N VAL A 543 -18.32 -5.44 -12.37
CA VAL A 543 -18.50 -6.73 -13.05
C VAL A 543 -19.86 -6.74 -13.72
N ASN A 544 -19.90 -6.99 -15.01
CA ASN A 544 -21.15 -7.19 -15.73
C ASN A 544 -21.78 -8.52 -15.29
N ARG A 545 -23.02 -8.47 -14.82
CA ARG A 545 -23.79 -9.66 -14.41
C ARG A 545 -24.21 -10.50 -15.60
N TYR A 546 -24.24 -9.91 -16.80
CA TYR A 546 -24.58 -10.49 -18.08
C TYR A 546 -23.33 -10.47 -18.97
N SER A 547 -22.37 -11.36 -18.68
CA SER A 547 -21.10 -11.43 -19.42
C SER A 547 -21.29 -11.67 -20.92
N GLU A 548 -22.45 -12.19 -21.30
CA GLU A 548 -22.87 -12.44 -22.68
C GLU A 548 -22.95 -11.16 -23.53
N SER A 549 -23.08 -9.99 -22.91
CA SER A 549 -23.14 -8.71 -23.61
C SER A 549 -21.87 -8.31 -24.35
N GLY A 550 -20.76 -9.03 -24.12
CA GLY A 550 -19.44 -8.73 -24.69
C GLY A 550 -18.64 -7.69 -23.90
N GLU A 551 -19.16 -7.20 -22.78
CA GLU A 551 -18.48 -6.36 -21.81
C GLU A 551 -18.51 -7.07 -20.46
N ALA A 552 -17.42 -7.75 -20.11
CA ALA A 552 -17.33 -8.49 -18.84
C ALA A 552 -17.07 -7.56 -17.65
N TYR A 553 -16.37 -6.45 -17.88
CA TYR A 553 -15.93 -5.53 -16.84
C TYR A 553 -15.89 -4.10 -17.34
N ARG A 554 -16.38 -3.16 -16.52
CA ARG A 554 -16.35 -1.72 -16.79
C ARG A 554 -15.55 -1.01 -15.72
N ILE A 555 -14.67 -0.11 -16.14
CA ILE A 555 -13.93 0.76 -15.23
C ILE A 555 -14.33 2.21 -15.54
N MET A 556 -14.68 2.95 -14.51
CA MET A 556 -14.84 4.39 -14.54
C MET A 556 -13.76 5.03 -13.69
N ALA A 557 -13.07 6.04 -14.21
CA ALA A 557 -12.02 6.77 -13.51
C ALA A 557 -12.15 8.27 -13.78
N GLY A 558 -11.95 9.09 -12.74
CA GLY A 558 -12.05 10.55 -12.78
C GLY A 558 -11.96 11.14 -11.39
N SER A 559 -12.20 12.44 -11.26
CA SER A 559 -12.15 13.16 -9.98
C SER A 559 -13.25 12.70 -9.00
N ASP A 560 -14.46 12.45 -9.53
CA ASP A 560 -15.57 11.82 -8.83
C ASP A 560 -16.45 11.10 -9.86
N VAL A 561 -16.32 9.78 -9.93
CA VAL A 561 -17.05 8.94 -10.89
C VAL A 561 -18.46 8.58 -10.43
N SER A 562 -18.81 8.86 -9.18
CA SER A 562 -20.13 8.52 -8.64
C SER A 562 -21.24 9.21 -9.43
N ASN A 563 -21.01 10.41 -9.94
CA ASN A 563 -21.97 11.16 -10.74
C ASN A 563 -22.28 10.54 -12.12
N ALA A 564 -21.40 9.65 -12.61
CA ALA A 564 -21.59 8.90 -13.86
C ALA A 564 -22.35 7.58 -13.66
N ILE A 565 -22.62 7.22 -12.42
CA ILE A 565 -23.36 6.02 -12.04
C ILE A 565 -24.84 6.38 -11.86
N ASP A 566 -25.71 5.57 -12.42
CA ASP A 566 -27.16 5.69 -12.26
C ASP A 566 -27.81 4.37 -11.82
N ALA A 567 -29.10 4.40 -11.53
CA ALA A 567 -29.82 3.21 -11.08
C ALA A 567 -29.87 2.10 -12.14
N SER A 568 -29.77 2.43 -13.45
CA SER A 568 -29.70 1.44 -14.50
C SER A 568 -28.36 0.69 -14.52
N THR A 569 -27.29 1.36 -14.10
CA THR A 569 -25.97 0.75 -13.91
C THR A 569 -26.04 -0.42 -12.92
N GLY A 570 -26.69 -0.23 -11.77
CA GLY A 570 -26.88 -1.28 -10.76
C GLY A 570 -27.70 -2.48 -11.23
N LYS A 571 -28.56 -2.33 -12.27
CA LYS A 571 -29.28 -3.45 -12.87
C LYS A 571 -28.36 -4.36 -13.67
N MET A 572 -27.32 -3.84 -14.28
CA MET A 572 -26.41 -4.60 -15.16
C MET A 572 -25.09 -5.00 -14.49
N TYR A 573 -24.62 -4.25 -13.52
CA TYR A 573 -23.31 -4.41 -12.93
C TYR A 573 -23.38 -4.67 -11.43
N SER A 574 -22.36 -5.33 -10.92
CA SER A 574 -22.07 -5.47 -9.48
C SER A 574 -20.69 -4.91 -9.18
N ALA A 575 -20.46 -4.49 -7.94
CA ALA A 575 -19.18 -3.93 -7.51
C ALA A 575 -18.04 -4.93 -7.70
N GLY A 576 -16.99 -4.51 -8.39
CA GLY A 576 -15.75 -5.25 -8.58
C GLY A 576 -14.64 -4.70 -7.70
N HIS A 577 -14.33 -3.43 -7.85
CA HIS A 577 -13.43 -2.68 -6.98
C HIS A 577 -13.89 -1.23 -6.86
N VAL A 578 -13.42 -0.56 -5.81
CA VAL A 578 -13.58 0.88 -5.63
C VAL A 578 -12.33 1.48 -5.04
N PHE A 579 -12.04 2.72 -5.39
CA PHE A 579 -11.01 3.52 -4.77
C PHE A 579 -11.53 4.94 -4.58
N CYS A 580 -11.48 5.42 -3.35
CA CYS A 580 -12.03 6.72 -2.97
C CYS A 580 -11.14 7.46 -1.98
N LYS A 581 -11.36 8.77 -1.89
CA LYS A 581 -10.97 9.62 -0.78
C LYS A 581 -12.15 9.74 0.17
N ALA A 582 -11.88 9.77 1.45
CA ALA A 582 -12.90 9.96 2.48
C ALA A 582 -12.28 10.57 3.74
N THR A 583 -13.11 11.03 4.66
CA THR A 583 -12.67 11.56 5.94
C THR A 583 -12.94 10.52 7.04
N ASP A 584 -11.90 10.16 7.76
CA ASP A 584 -11.98 9.33 8.97
C ASP A 584 -12.07 10.24 10.20
N LEU A 585 -13.07 9.99 11.05
CA LEU A 585 -13.33 10.72 12.29
C LEU A 585 -13.02 9.87 13.54
N SER A 586 -12.54 8.64 13.38
CA SER A 586 -12.37 7.69 14.49
C SER A 586 -11.27 8.11 15.48
N GLY A 587 -10.27 8.86 15.06
CA GLY A 587 -9.17 9.37 15.89
C GLY A 587 -9.48 10.65 16.68
N GLY A 588 -10.70 11.19 16.61
CA GLY A 588 -11.10 12.45 17.26
C GLY A 588 -10.76 13.72 16.46
N GLU A 589 -9.82 13.65 15.53
CA GLU A 589 -9.53 14.67 14.51
C GLU A 589 -9.93 14.15 13.15
N ALA A 590 -10.40 15.04 12.27
CA ALA A 590 -10.80 14.69 10.92
C ALA A 590 -9.55 14.43 10.05
N GLU A 591 -9.33 13.18 9.64
CA GLU A 591 -8.22 12.80 8.77
C GLU A 591 -8.72 12.46 7.36
N ASN A 592 -8.14 13.09 6.34
CA ASN A 592 -8.41 12.73 4.96
C ASN A 592 -7.57 11.52 4.57
N ILE A 593 -8.23 10.42 4.25
CA ILE A 593 -7.60 9.17 3.84
C ILE A 593 -8.00 8.78 2.43
N THR A 594 -7.19 7.94 1.81
CA THR A 594 -7.55 7.23 0.58
C THR A 594 -7.70 5.75 0.90
N ILE A 595 -8.72 5.11 0.36
CA ILE A 595 -8.95 3.68 0.57
C ILE A 595 -9.64 3.05 -0.64
N GLY A 596 -9.24 1.84 -0.95
CA GLY A 596 -9.87 1.03 -1.97
C GLY A 596 -9.89 -0.45 -1.59
N TYR A 597 -10.85 -1.17 -2.15
CA TYR A 597 -10.90 -2.62 -2.02
C TYR A 597 -11.28 -3.30 -3.35
N SER A 598 -11.01 -4.58 -3.47
CA SER A 598 -11.42 -5.37 -4.64
C SER A 598 -11.90 -6.78 -4.28
N SER A 599 -12.49 -7.43 -5.27
CA SER A 599 -13.02 -8.79 -5.18
C SER A 599 -12.01 -9.87 -4.78
N ALA A 600 -10.72 -9.57 -4.88
CA ALA A 600 -9.68 -10.52 -4.53
C ALA A 600 -9.20 -10.36 -3.08
N SER A 601 -10.06 -9.92 -2.17
CA SER A 601 -9.73 -9.65 -0.76
C SER A 601 -8.57 -8.67 -0.60
N LYS A 602 -8.42 -7.76 -1.54
CA LYS A 602 -7.40 -6.69 -1.52
C LYS A 602 -7.95 -5.41 -0.94
N VAL A 603 -7.14 -4.74 -0.11
CA VAL A 603 -7.33 -3.35 0.31
C VAL A 603 -6.06 -2.57 -0.02
N TRP A 604 -6.21 -1.30 -0.39
CA TRP A 604 -5.07 -0.42 -0.64
C TRP A 604 -5.40 1.02 -0.29
N SER A 605 -4.33 1.79 -0.04
CA SER A 605 -4.35 3.24 0.15
C SER A 605 -3.19 3.85 -0.65
N SER A 606 -3.25 5.13 -0.95
CA SER A 606 -2.11 5.86 -1.53
C SER A 606 -1.05 6.26 -0.49
N ASP A 607 -1.28 5.97 0.78
CA ASP A 607 -0.39 6.34 1.87
C ASP A 607 0.85 5.46 1.91
N TYR A 608 1.93 6.01 2.47
CA TYR A 608 3.13 5.27 2.80
C TYR A 608 3.25 5.19 4.32
N ARG A 609 3.53 3.99 4.84
CA ARG A 609 3.60 3.72 6.28
C ARG A 609 4.86 2.94 6.63
N SER A 610 5.41 3.17 7.82
CA SER A 610 6.41 2.26 8.41
C SER A 610 5.79 0.90 8.72
N ILE A 611 6.60 -0.12 8.97
CA ILE A 611 6.08 -1.47 9.27
C ILE A 611 5.13 -1.48 10.47
N PRO A 612 5.43 -0.86 11.64
CA PRO A 612 4.49 -0.82 12.76
C PRO A 612 3.18 -0.09 12.41
N GLU A 613 3.26 1.02 11.69
CA GLU A 613 2.07 1.76 11.24
C GLU A 613 1.24 0.94 10.23
N TYR A 614 1.90 0.16 9.39
CA TYR A 614 1.23 -0.77 8.47
C TYR A 614 0.52 -1.87 9.26
N VAL A 615 1.17 -2.50 10.23
CA VAL A 615 0.55 -3.54 11.06
C VAL A 615 -0.67 -2.98 11.79
N GLN A 616 -0.57 -1.81 12.41
CA GLN A 616 -1.71 -1.14 13.03
C GLN A 616 -2.85 -0.86 12.04
N TRP A 617 -2.51 -0.41 10.83
CA TRP A 617 -3.50 -0.13 9.78
C TRP A 617 -4.23 -1.41 9.34
N VAL A 618 -3.53 -2.53 9.13
CA VAL A 618 -4.19 -3.79 8.72
C VAL A 618 -5.03 -4.38 9.84
N GLU A 619 -4.65 -4.21 11.11
CA GLU A 619 -5.48 -4.60 12.26
C GLU A 619 -6.79 -3.80 12.29
N GLN A 620 -6.75 -2.49 12.09
CA GLN A 620 -7.94 -1.66 11.98
C GLN A 620 -8.84 -2.08 10.81
N LEU A 621 -8.25 -2.46 9.67
CA LEU A 621 -8.99 -3.01 8.54
C LEU A 621 -9.66 -4.34 8.91
N GLY A 622 -8.95 -5.23 9.58
CA GLY A 622 -9.47 -6.52 10.02
C GLY A 622 -10.65 -6.38 11.00
N GLU A 623 -10.59 -5.41 11.91
CA GLU A 623 -11.72 -5.05 12.79
C GLU A 623 -12.94 -4.61 11.98
N LYS A 624 -12.76 -3.72 10.99
CA LYS A 624 -13.85 -3.28 10.12
C LYS A 624 -14.44 -4.43 9.32
N VAL A 625 -13.60 -5.26 8.69
CA VAL A 625 -14.02 -6.41 7.89
C VAL A 625 -14.80 -7.43 8.72
N SER A 626 -14.35 -7.70 9.94
CA SER A 626 -14.98 -8.67 10.85
C SER A 626 -16.27 -8.15 11.51
N ASN A 627 -16.51 -6.84 11.52
CA ASN A 627 -17.64 -6.24 12.21
C ASN A 627 -18.93 -6.30 11.38
N ASN A 628 -19.79 -7.25 11.70
CA ASN A 628 -21.09 -7.47 11.05
C ASN A 628 -22.10 -6.33 11.26
N SER A 629 -21.87 -5.39 12.19
CA SER A 629 -22.78 -4.25 12.41
C SER A 629 -22.53 -3.09 11.43
N ILE A 630 -21.36 -3.05 10.79
CA ILE A 630 -21.04 -1.99 9.82
C ILE A 630 -21.94 -2.11 8.59
N ARG A 631 -22.66 -1.05 8.31
CA ARG A 631 -23.42 -0.86 7.07
C ARG A 631 -22.81 0.30 6.31
N VAL A 632 -22.26 -0.01 5.16
CA VAL A 632 -21.64 1.01 4.31
C VAL A 632 -22.72 1.76 3.55
N LYS A 633 -22.69 3.06 3.68
CA LYS A 633 -23.42 4.01 2.84
C LYS A 633 -22.45 5.12 2.46
N THR A 634 -22.18 5.24 1.18
CA THR A 634 -21.29 6.29 0.69
C THR A 634 -22.02 7.62 0.54
N ASN A 635 -23.36 7.59 0.55
CA ASN A 635 -24.25 8.72 0.21
C ASN A 635 -23.95 9.30 -1.17
N THR A 636 -23.49 8.46 -2.08
CA THR A 636 -23.24 8.77 -3.49
C THR A 636 -24.01 7.79 -4.38
N ASN A 637 -23.98 8.02 -5.68
CA ASN A 637 -24.64 7.12 -6.64
C ASN A 637 -23.98 5.72 -6.70
N TYR A 638 -22.79 5.55 -6.12
CA TYR A 638 -22.16 4.22 -5.97
C TYR A 638 -23.07 3.25 -5.19
N ASP A 639 -23.89 3.75 -4.29
CA ASP A 639 -24.83 2.94 -3.50
C ASP A 639 -25.89 2.21 -4.37
N TYR A 640 -26.05 2.59 -5.64
CA TYR A 640 -26.90 1.86 -6.60
C TYR A 640 -26.27 0.56 -7.10
N ILE A 641 -24.94 0.37 -6.92
CA ILE A 641 -24.25 -0.82 -7.42
C ILE A 641 -24.35 -1.94 -6.36
N PRO A 642 -24.99 -3.08 -6.65
CA PRO A 642 -25.08 -4.18 -5.73
C PRO A 642 -23.70 -4.84 -5.52
N ILE A 643 -23.49 -5.34 -4.30
CA ILE A 643 -22.25 -5.99 -3.89
C ILE A 643 -22.54 -7.50 -3.76
N ALA A 644 -21.64 -8.34 -4.31
CA ALA A 644 -21.75 -9.78 -4.16
C ALA A 644 -21.65 -10.20 -2.67
N GLU A 645 -22.48 -11.16 -2.29
CA GLU A 645 -22.51 -11.73 -0.95
C GLU A 645 -21.81 -13.10 -0.93
N ARG A 646 -21.43 -13.56 0.24
CA ARG A 646 -20.90 -14.92 0.40
C ARG A 646 -22.00 -15.93 0.05
N LEU A 647 -21.65 -16.94 -0.73
CA LEU A 647 -22.51 -18.09 -0.99
C LEU A 647 -22.59 -18.94 0.30
N THR A 648 -23.78 -19.03 0.89
CA THR A 648 -24.03 -19.83 2.11
C THR A 648 -24.66 -21.19 1.77
N GLU A 649 -25.39 -21.24 0.67
CA GLU A 649 -25.96 -22.47 0.13
C GLU A 649 -26.23 -22.31 -1.36
N TYR A 650 -26.16 -23.40 -2.10
CA TYR A 650 -26.60 -23.42 -3.49
C TYR A 650 -28.13 -23.47 -3.56
N PRO A 651 -28.76 -22.75 -4.50
CA PRO A 651 -30.18 -22.89 -4.79
C PRO A 651 -30.52 -24.32 -5.21
N GLU A 652 -31.72 -24.79 -4.87
CA GLU A 652 -32.19 -26.16 -5.24
C GLU A 652 -32.16 -26.40 -6.74
N LYS A 653 -32.42 -25.37 -7.55
CA LYS A 653 -32.38 -25.44 -9.01
C LYS A 653 -31.53 -24.31 -9.59
N LEU A 654 -30.45 -24.70 -10.17
CA LEU A 654 -29.62 -23.85 -11.02
C LEU A 654 -30.16 -23.92 -12.44
N PHE A 655 -30.21 -22.77 -13.13
CA PHE A 655 -30.76 -22.71 -14.46
C PHE A 655 -29.76 -23.29 -15.48
N PHE A 656 -28.53 -22.81 -15.51
CA PHE A 656 -27.44 -23.35 -16.31
C PHE A 656 -26.08 -22.96 -15.76
N ALA A 657 -25.04 -23.62 -16.28
CA ALA A 657 -23.65 -23.31 -16.00
C ALA A 657 -22.93 -22.86 -17.27
N ASP A 658 -22.01 -21.89 -17.13
CA ASP A 658 -21.21 -21.40 -18.26
C ASP A 658 -19.76 -21.20 -17.85
N TYR A 659 -18.84 -21.31 -18.80
CA TYR A 659 -17.43 -21.02 -18.56
C TYR A 659 -17.20 -19.53 -18.29
N ALA A 660 -16.11 -19.23 -17.60
CA ALA A 660 -15.66 -17.85 -17.44
C ALA A 660 -15.41 -17.19 -18.80
N ASP A 661 -15.65 -15.88 -18.89
CA ASP A 661 -15.49 -15.11 -20.14
C ASP A 661 -14.05 -15.15 -20.71
N SER A 662 -13.06 -15.28 -19.84
CA SER A 662 -11.65 -15.51 -20.19
C SER A 662 -11.45 -16.79 -21.04
N THR A 663 -12.21 -17.85 -20.74
CA THR A 663 -12.17 -19.12 -21.47
C THR A 663 -12.62 -18.95 -22.91
N TYR A 664 -13.65 -18.15 -23.18
CA TYR A 664 -14.11 -17.87 -24.54
C TYR A 664 -13.18 -16.92 -25.32
N SER A 665 -12.47 -16.07 -24.62
CA SER A 665 -11.55 -15.11 -25.24
C SER A 665 -10.24 -15.77 -25.69
N LEU A 666 -9.74 -16.71 -24.90
CA LEU A 666 -8.54 -17.49 -25.19
C LEU A 666 -8.75 -18.94 -24.75
N PRO A 667 -9.48 -19.74 -25.56
CA PRO A 667 -9.82 -21.11 -25.18
C PRO A 667 -8.57 -21.97 -25.01
N PRO A 668 -8.36 -22.59 -23.83
CA PRO A 668 -7.27 -23.54 -23.66
C PRO A 668 -7.52 -24.81 -24.49
N ILE A 669 -6.43 -25.48 -24.85
CA ILE A 669 -6.48 -26.75 -25.54
C ILE A 669 -6.53 -27.88 -24.51
N VAL A 670 -7.62 -28.63 -24.52
CA VAL A 670 -7.82 -29.82 -23.68
C VAL A 670 -7.19 -31.04 -24.37
N ARG A 671 -6.59 -31.89 -23.56
CA ARG A 671 -6.00 -33.16 -23.93
C ARG A 671 -6.43 -34.24 -22.95
N SER A 672 -6.47 -35.48 -23.39
CA SER A 672 -6.69 -36.64 -22.53
C SER A 672 -5.39 -37.45 -22.37
N ARG A 673 -5.14 -37.93 -21.16
CA ARG A 673 -4.03 -38.84 -20.89
C ARG A 673 -4.29 -40.25 -21.42
N ARG A 674 -5.58 -40.65 -21.47
CA ARG A 674 -6.02 -41.96 -21.96
C ARG A 674 -6.14 -42.02 -23.46
N ASN A 675 -6.56 -40.91 -24.10
CA ASN A 675 -6.73 -40.82 -25.54
C ASN A 675 -5.93 -39.64 -26.11
N PRO A 676 -4.70 -39.87 -26.63
CA PRO A 676 -3.84 -38.83 -27.17
C PRO A 676 -4.38 -38.09 -28.39
N GLU A 677 -5.39 -38.65 -29.07
CA GLU A 677 -6.02 -38.02 -30.23
C GLU A 677 -6.90 -36.82 -29.84
N ILE A 678 -7.31 -36.75 -28.58
CA ILE A 678 -8.11 -35.64 -28.08
C ILE A 678 -7.22 -34.40 -27.95
N LYS A 679 -7.52 -33.46 -28.84
CA LYS A 679 -6.87 -32.17 -28.91
C LYS A 679 -7.86 -31.13 -29.43
N CYS A 680 -8.74 -30.65 -28.57
CA CYS A 680 -9.79 -29.69 -28.90
C CYS A 680 -9.83 -28.53 -27.88
N ARG A 681 -10.56 -27.49 -28.19
CA ARG A 681 -10.72 -26.33 -27.30
C ARG A 681 -11.64 -26.71 -26.13
N LEU A 682 -11.41 -26.12 -24.94
CA LEU A 682 -12.32 -26.33 -23.80
C LEU A 682 -13.78 -25.92 -24.16
N THR A 683 -13.93 -24.93 -25.03
CA THR A 683 -15.25 -24.48 -25.53
C THR A 683 -15.95 -25.48 -26.43
N ASP A 684 -15.28 -26.57 -26.79
CA ASP A 684 -15.91 -27.70 -27.53
C ASP A 684 -16.46 -28.76 -26.59
N PHE A 685 -16.27 -28.61 -25.29
CA PHE A 685 -16.86 -29.45 -24.26
C PHE A 685 -18.17 -28.85 -23.78
N THR A 686 -19.18 -29.65 -23.68
CA THR A 686 -20.47 -29.30 -23.09
C THR A 686 -20.33 -29.32 -21.58
N LEU A 687 -20.72 -28.20 -20.93
CA LEU A 687 -20.79 -28.07 -19.50
C LEU A 687 -22.24 -28.28 -19.06
N LYS A 688 -22.49 -29.33 -18.26
CA LYS A 688 -23.81 -29.64 -17.71
C LYS A 688 -23.80 -29.76 -16.22
N ILE A 689 -24.85 -29.26 -15.55
CA ILE A 689 -25.10 -29.50 -14.14
C ILE A 689 -25.75 -30.89 -14.03
N ILE A 690 -25.09 -31.78 -13.29
CA ILE A 690 -25.58 -33.16 -13.08
C ILE A 690 -26.38 -33.29 -11.81
N LYS A 691 -25.90 -32.65 -10.76
CA LYS A 691 -26.51 -32.66 -9.42
C LYS A 691 -26.25 -31.36 -8.70
N SER A 692 -27.25 -30.85 -8.01
CA SER A 692 -27.13 -29.73 -7.09
C SER A 692 -27.66 -30.15 -5.72
N SER A 693 -26.91 -29.82 -4.67
CA SER A 693 -27.29 -29.89 -3.27
C SER A 693 -27.06 -28.54 -2.62
N ARG A 694 -27.52 -28.34 -1.39
CA ARG A 694 -27.26 -27.07 -0.69
C ARG A 694 -25.78 -26.77 -0.47
N SER A 695 -24.93 -27.80 -0.41
CA SER A 695 -23.48 -27.63 -0.09
C SER A 695 -22.56 -27.83 -1.28
N GLN A 696 -23.04 -28.39 -2.40
CA GLN A 696 -22.18 -28.80 -3.51
C GLN A 696 -22.96 -28.91 -4.80
N VAL A 697 -22.27 -28.56 -5.90
CA VAL A 697 -22.77 -28.78 -7.28
C VAL A 697 -21.81 -29.69 -8.00
N THR A 698 -22.35 -30.75 -8.64
CA THR A 698 -21.58 -31.63 -9.52
C THR A 698 -21.86 -31.24 -10.96
N ILE A 699 -20.80 -30.96 -11.72
CA ILE A 699 -20.86 -30.67 -13.16
C ILE A 699 -20.17 -31.75 -13.95
N SER A 700 -20.64 -31.94 -15.19
CA SER A 700 -19.96 -32.76 -16.19
C SER A 700 -19.37 -31.84 -17.27
N ILE A 701 -18.12 -32.07 -17.60
CA ILE A 701 -17.45 -31.49 -18.75
C ILE A 701 -17.22 -32.62 -19.76
N SER A 702 -17.95 -32.61 -20.91
CA SER A 702 -17.97 -33.74 -21.84
C SER A 702 -18.00 -33.28 -23.30
N ASN A 703 -17.41 -34.08 -24.17
CA ASN A 703 -17.66 -34.09 -25.63
C ASN A 703 -18.11 -35.47 -26.05
N GLU A 704 -18.10 -35.78 -27.35
CA GLU A 704 -18.52 -37.07 -27.88
C GLU A 704 -17.65 -38.24 -27.40
N ASP A 705 -16.35 -37.98 -27.07
CA ASP A 705 -15.37 -39.03 -26.81
C ASP A 705 -15.07 -39.24 -25.33
N VAL A 706 -15.14 -38.19 -24.55
CA VAL A 706 -14.72 -38.19 -23.13
C VAL A 706 -15.64 -37.34 -22.27
N SER A 707 -15.72 -37.72 -21.00
CA SER A 707 -16.44 -36.99 -19.96
C SER A 707 -15.64 -37.00 -18.69
N MET A 708 -15.74 -35.93 -17.90
CA MET A 708 -15.15 -35.78 -16.59
C MET A 708 -16.17 -35.15 -15.63
N MET A 709 -16.29 -35.75 -14.44
CA MET A 709 -17.14 -35.24 -13.37
C MET A 709 -16.34 -34.39 -12.39
N ILE A 710 -16.86 -33.23 -12.04
CA ILE A 710 -16.19 -32.27 -11.18
C ILE A 710 -17.18 -31.73 -10.14
N ASP A 711 -16.77 -31.73 -8.90
CA ASP A 711 -17.53 -31.20 -7.78
C ASP A 711 -17.05 -29.77 -7.46
N CYS A 712 -17.99 -28.87 -7.16
CA CYS A 712 -17.75 -27.51 -6.73
C CYS A 712 -18.40 -27.29 -5.35
N ASP A 713 -17.59 -26.92 -4.35
CA ASP A 713 -18.06 -26.65 -2.99
C ASP A 713 -18.52 -25.18 -2.78
N LEU A 714 -18.98 -24.85 -1.58
CA LEU A 714 -19.42 -23.49 -1.21
C LEU A 714 -18.27 -22.47 -1.18
N GLN A 715 -17.04 -22.92 -1.08
CA GLN A 715 -15.83 -22.09 -1.18
C GLN A 715 -15.41 -21.84 -2.62
N GLY A 716 -16.16 -22.41 -3.59
CA GLY A 716 -15.85 -22.29 -5.00
C GLY A 716 -14.65 -23.12 -5.44
N ARG A 717 -14.28 -24.16 -4.69
CA ARG A 717 -13.18 -25.06 -5.03
C ARG A 717 -13.70 -26.19 -5.88
N TYR A 718 -13.00 -26.44 -6.98
CA TYR A 718 -13.29 -27.53 -7.92
C TYR A 718 -12.41 -28.72 -7.60
N THR A 719 -13.02 -29.88 -7.41
CA THR A 719 -12.33 -31.14 -7.10
C THR A 719 -12.87 -32.27 -7.97
N SER A 720 -12.02 -33.21 -8.31
CA SER A 720 -12.41 -34.45 -9.03
C SER A 720 -11.49 -35.57 -8.64
N THR A 721 -12.03 -36.79 -8.63
CA THR A 721 -11.23 -38.02 -8.53
C THR A 721 -10.65 -38.45 -9.89
N GLU A 722 -11.13 -37.84 -10.97
CA GLU A 722 -10.68 -38.12 -12.34
C GLU A 722 -9.58 -37.11 -12.74
N THR A 723 -8.49 -37.60 -13.31
CA THR A 723 -7.32 -36.82 -13.73
C THR A 723 -6.99 -37.00 -15.20
N ASP A 724 -7.94 -37.50 -15.99
CA ASP A 724 -7.71 -37.80 -17.40
C ASP A 724 -7.53 -36.55 -18.24
N LEU A 725 -8.38 -35.54 -18.04
CA LEU A 725 -8.37 -34.32 -18.84
C LEU A 725 -7.44 -33.27 -18.22
N TYR A 726 -6.54 -32.73 -19.03
CA TYR A 726 -5.66 -31.65 -18.68
C TYR A 726 -5.60 -30.61 -19.80
N MET A 727 -5.12 -29.42 -19.49
CA MET A 727 -5.05 -28.32 -20.43
C MET A 727 -3.64 -27.83 -20.62
N ARG A 728 -3.35 -27.31 -21.81
CA ARG A 728 -2.10 -26.64 -22.11
C ARG A 728 -2.35 -25.20 -22.52
N ILE A 729 -1.71 -24.28 -21.81
CA ILE A 729 -1.71 -22.84 -22.10
C ILE A 729 -0.25 -22.42 -22.28
N GLY A 730 0.13 -22.09 -23.51
CA GLY A 730 1.53 -21.85 -23.84
C GLY A 730 2.40 -23.10 -23.61
N LEU A 731 3.38 -23.00 -22.73
CA LEU A 731 4.27 -24.11 -22.36
C LEU A 731 3.87 -24.83 -21.07
N LYS A 732 2.91 -24.28 -20.31
CA LYS A 732 2.49 -24.82 -19.01
C LYS A 732 1.27 -25.74 -19.17
N GLU A 733 1.28 -26.83 -18.44
CA GLU A 733 0.16 -27.76 -18.30
C GLU A 733 -0.57 -27.50 -16.99
N TYR A 734 -1.88 -27.59 -17.01
CA TYR A 734 -2.80 -27.39 -15.88
C TYR A 734 -3.76 -28.58 -15.78
N GLU A 735 -3.96 -29.07 -14.58
CA GLU A 735 -5.10 -29.96 -14.32
C GLU A 735 -6.42 -29.20 -14.50
N MET A 736 -7.49 -29.92 -14.89
CA MET A 736 -8.79 -29.30 -15.13
C MET A 736 -9.29 -28.51 -13.90
N CYS A 737 -9.22 -29.11 -12.73
CA CYS A 737 -9.65 -28.47 -11.50
C CYS A 737 -8.79 -27.25 -11.14
N GLU A 738 -7.46 -27.30 -11.36
CA GLU A 738 -6.57 -26.15 -11.17
C GLU A 738 -6.96 -24.97 -12.07
N TYR A 739 -7.28 -25.24 -13.31
CA TYR A 739 -7.74 -24.20 -14.24
C TYR A 739 -9.06 -23.59 -13.79
N LEU A 740 -10.05 -24.43 -13.38
CA LEU A 740 -11.35 -23.93 -12.94
C LEU A 740 -11.29 -23.16 -11.62
N ASN A 741 -10.36 -23.50 -10.73
CA ASN A 741 -10.12 -22.70 -9.51
C ASN A 741 -9.66 -21.28 -9.83
N ASN A 742 -8.91 -21.11 -10.93
CA ASN A 742 -8.47 -19.79 -11.39
C ASN A 742 -9.48 -19.11 -12.34
N ASN A 743 -10.36 -19.88 -12.97
CA ASN A 743 -11.38 -19.42 -13.92
C ASN A 743 -12.73 -20.07 -13.57
N PRO A 744 -13.35 -19.68 -12.48
CA PRO A 744 -14.53 -20.36 -11.96
C PRO A 744 -15.71 -20.34 -12.94
N VAL A 745 -16.43 -21.43 -12.98
CA VAL A 745 -17.68 -21.55 -13.71
C VAL A 745 -18.73 -20.61 -13.13
N SER A 746 -19.51 -20.00 -13.99
CA SER A 746 -20.65 -19.17 -13.63
C SER A 746 -21.92 -20.04 -13.59
N PHE A 747 -22.53 -20.15 -12.41
CA PHE A 747 -23.85 -20.78 -12.27
C PHE A 747 -24.93 -19.71 -12.26
N LYS A 748 -25.96 -19.86 -13.07
CA LYS A 748 -27.07 -18.92 -13.15
C LYS A 748 -28.36 -19.53 -12.66
N THR A 749 -29.20 -18.71 -12.06
CA THR A 749 -30.49 -19.08 -11.49
C THR A 749 -31.63 -18.46 -12.28
N LEU A 750 -32.86 -18.87 -12.03
CA LEU A 750 -34.05 -18.32 -12.71
C LEU A 750 -34.36 -16.87 -12.30
N ASP A 751 -33.97 -16.46 -11.10
CA ASP A 751 -34.12 -15.08 -10.60
C ASP A 751 -32.96 -14.16 -11.03
N GLU A 752 -32.17 -14.59 -12.02
CA GLU A 752 -31.00 -13.88 -12.53
C GLU A 752 -29.86 -13.71 -11.53
N SER A 753 -29.85 -14.45 -10.43
CA SER A 753 -28.67 -14.53 -9.59
C SER A 753 -27.56 -15.26 -10.32
N VAL A 754 -26.31 -14.78 -10.11
CA VAL A 754 -25.11 -15.36 -10.69
C VAL A 754 -24.19 -15.81 -9.56
N ILE A 755 -23.79 -17.07 -9.56
CA ILE A 755 -22.84 -17.63 -8.61
C ILE A 755 -21.53 -17.86 -9.32
N SER A 756 -20.44 -17.32 -8.78
CA SER A 756 -19.09 -17.51 -9.29
C SER A 756 -18.11 -17.65 -8.14
N GLY A 757 -17.40 -18.78 -8.10
CA GLY A 757 -16.58 -19.12 -6.96
C GLY A 757 -17.41 -19.20 -5.68
N PHE A 758 -17.02 -18.52 -4.64
CA PHE A 758 -17.70 -18.51 -3.32
C PHE A 758 -18.67 -17.33 -3.13
N GLU A 759 -18.99 -16.59 -4.19
CA GLU A 759 -19.83 -15.40 -4.14
C GLU A 759 -21.10 -15.56 -4.97
N ILE A 760 -22.18 -14.96 -4.48
CA ILE A 760 -23.46 -14.83 -5.18
C ILE A 760 -23.76 -13.36 -5.47
N PHE A 761 -24.00 -13.04 -6.71
CA PHE A 761 -24.52 -11.77 -7.18
C PHE A 761 -26.04 -11.92 -7.28
N LYS A 762 -26.78 -11.34 -6.35
CA LYS A 762 -28.24 -11.46 -6.31
C LYS A 762 -28.89 -10.90 -7.55
N GLY A 763 -29.92 -11.59 -8.02
CA GLY A 763 -30.67 -11.25 -9.19
C GLY A 763 -31.46 -9.97 -9.09
N ASN A 764 -31.98 -9.50 -10.20
CA ASN A 764 -32.90 -8.37 -10.26
C ASN A 764 -34.34 -8.89 -10.13
N PRO A 765 -35.13 -8.40 -9.17
CA PRO A 765 -36.53 -8.81 -9.04
C PRO A 765 -37.43 -8.41 -10.22
N ASP A 766 -36.95 -7.48 -11.07
CA ASP A 766 -37.70 -6.96 -12.23
C ASP A 766 -37.51 -7.88 -13.45
N LEU A 767 -37.96 -9.15 -13.37
CA LEU A 767 -37.95 -10.04 -14.54
C LEU A 767 -38.94 -9.54 -15.61
N ILE A 768 -38.53 -9.71 -16.87
CA ILE A 768 -39.44 -9.47 -18.00
C ILE A 768 -40.49 -10.59 -18.01
N SER A 769 -41.76 -10.27 -17.91
CA SER A 769 -42.81 -11.28 -17.98
C SER A 769 -42.84 -11.93 -19.36
N PHE A 770 -42.96 -13.25 -19.42
CA PHE A 770 -43.14 -14.00 -20.64
C PHE A 770 -44.63 -14.05 -21.02
N ASP A 771 -44.94 -13.68 -22.26
CA ASP A 771 -46.28 -13.79 -22.80
C ASP A 771 -46.36 -15.00 -23.75
N LYS A 772 -47.31 -15.91 -23.50
CA LYS A 772 -47.55 -17.10 -24.34
C LYS A 772 -47.88 -16.78 -25.80
N ASP A 773 -48.40 -15.55 -26.06
CA ASP A 773 -48.70 -15.11 -27.43
C ASP A 773 -47.45 -14.90 -28.27
N GLN A 774 -46.26 -14.91 -27.65
CA GLN A 774 -44.94 -14.91 -28.33
C GLN A 774 -44.59 -16.30 -28.94
N ILE A 775 -45.37 -17.35 -28.64
CA ILE A 775 -45.17 -18.66 -29.22
C ILE A 775 -45.82 -18.68 -30.63
N GLU A 776 -45.00 -18.91 -31.64
CA GLU A 776 -45.49 -19.20 -33.01
C GLU A 776 -46.00 -20.64 -33.04
N GLY A 777 -47.29 -20.79 -33.32
CA GLY A 777 -47.91 -22.09 -33.49
C GLY A 777 -47.46 -22.72 -34.82
N PHE A 778 -46.92 -23.94 -34.75
CA PHE A 778 -46.46 -24.67 -35.94
C PHE A 778 -47.22 -25.98 -36.09
N ASP A 779 -47.69 -26.26 -37.31
CA ASP A 779 -48.41 -27.50 -37.63
C ASP A 779 -47.41 -28.62 -37.99
N TRP A 780 -47.04 -29.38 -36.99
CA TRP A 780 -46.11 -30.52 -37.11
C TRP A 780 -46.66 -31.67 -37.94
N ASP A 781 -47.97 -31.82 -37.99
CA ASP A 781 -48.62 -32.94 -38.70
C ASP A 781 -48.58 -32.74 -40.22
N THR A 782 -48.68 -31.53 -40.71
CA THR A 782 -48.50 -31.20 -42.14
C THR A 782 -47.14 -31.68 -42.68
N TYR A 783 -46.11 -31.70 -41.88
CA TYR A 783 -44.77 -32.21 -42.23
C TYR A 783 -44.53 -33.67 -41.88
N ASN A 784 -45.56 -34.37 -41.37
CA ASN A 784 -45.44 -35.76 -40.87
C ASN A 784 -44.30 -35.88 -39.80
N THR A 785 -44.21 -34.94 -38.87
CA THR A 785 -43.14 -34.92 -37.89
C THR A 785 -43.38 -35.91 -36.75
N ASP A 786 -42.33 -36.60 -36.32
CA ASP A 786 -42.29 -37.30 -35.06
C ASP A 786 -41.74 -36.34 -34.00
N VAL A 787 -42.63 -35.63 -33.29
CA VAL A 787 -42.30 -34.64 -32.28
C VAL A 787 -41.56 -35.20 -31.04
N ARG A 788 -41.43 -36.52 -30.93
CA ARG A 788 -40.67 -37.21 -29.86
C ARG A 788 -39.23 -37.52 -30.26
N LEU A 789 -38.92 -37.32 -31.56
CA LEU A 789 -37.59 -37.54 -32.11
C LEU A 789 -36.96 -36.24 -32.52
N GLU A 790 -35.90 -35.88 -31.83
CA GLU A 790 -35.13 -34.67 -32.11
C GLU A 790 -34.32 -34.77 -33.40
N PHE A 791 -33.54 -35.85 -33.53
CA PHE A 791 -32.64 -36.11 -34.65
C PHE A 791 -32.63 -37.62 -35.02
N GLY A 792 -32.33 -37.92 -36.25
CA GLY A 792 -32.17 -39.29 -36.78
C GLY A 792 -33.47 -39.90 -37.35
N THR A 793 -33.46 -41.19 -37.62
CA THR A 793 -34.54 -41.86 -38.32
C THR A 793 -35.69 -42.28 -37.38
N SER A 794 -36.91 -41.85 -37.70
CA SER A 794 -38.06 -42.20 -36.90
C SER A 794 -38.39 -43.68 -36.98
N LYS A 795 -38.80 -44.30 -35.89
CA LYS A 795 -39.33 -45.64 -35.82
C LYS A 795 -40.76 -45.72 -36.36
N ILE A 796 -41.42 -44.61 -36.59
CA ILE A 796 -42.79 -44.51 -37.11
C ILE A 796 -42.68 -44.33 -38.64
N ALA A 797 -43.19 -45.24 -39.36
CA ALA A 797 -43.11 -45.25 -40.84
C ALA A 797 -43.74 -43.98 -41.40
N GLY A 798 -43.01 -43.32 -42.28
CA GLY A 798 -43.44 -42.10 -42.96
C GLY A 798 -43.32 -40.81 -42.16
N LYS A 799 -42.77 -40.89 -40.87
CA LYS A 799 -42.49 -39.73 -40.10
C LYS A 799 -41.00 -39.35 -40.09
N ILE A 800 -40.70 -38.05 -40.02
CA ILE A 800 -39.35 -37.47 -39.99
C ILE A 800 -39.08 -36.79 -38.63
N SER A 801 -37.84 -36.57 -38.32
CA SER A 801 -37.44 -35.90 -37.07
C SER A 801 -37.81 -34.41 -37.05
N ILE A 802 -37.78 -33.80 -35.89
CA ILE A 802 -38.00 -32.36 -35.74
C ILE A 802 -36.93 -31.57 -36.49
N GLN A 803 -35.66 -31.99 -36.42
CA GLN A 803 -34.56 -31.32 -37.13
C GLN A 803 -34.75 -31.42 -38.66
N GLU A 804 -35.16 -32.59 -39.21
CA GLU A 804 -35.46 -32.71 -40.62
C GLU A 804 -36.67 -31.84 -41.04
N THR A 805 -37.67 -31.74 -40.20
CA THR A 805 -38.83 -30.84 -40.42
C THR A 805 -38.36 -29.37 -40.44
N LEU A 806 -37.56 -28.96 -39.47
CA LEU A 806 -37.03 -27.61 -39.41
C LEU A 806 -36.17 -27.29 -40.63
N GLU A 807 -35.33 -28.24 -41.05
CA GLU A 807 -34.50 -28.04 -42.23
C GLU A 807 -35.34 -27.79 -43.50
N GLN A 808 -36.38 -28.59 -43.71
CA GLN A 808 -37.33 -28.40 -44.83
C GLN A 808 -38.00 -27.02 -44.74
N TYR A 809 -38.48 -26.64 -43.55
CA TYR A 809 -39.08 -25.32 -43.31
C TYR A 809 -38.14 -24.16 -43.62
N LEU A 810 -36.88 -24.26 -43.15
CA LEU A 810 -35.87 -23.24 -43.41
C LEU A 810 -35.48 -23.15 -44.90
N GLN A 811 -35.45 -24.28 -45.58
CA GLN A 811 -35.15 -24.32 -47.03
C GLN A 811 -36.31 -23.76 -47.87
N MET A 812 -37.56 -23.89 -47.47
CA MET A 812 -38.71 -23.30 -48.14
C MET A 812 -38.70 -21.76 -48.04
N ASN A 813 -38.07 -21.19 -47.06
CA ASN A 813 -37.98 -19.74 -46.91
C ASN A 813 -36.87 -19.18 -47.84
N GLU A 814 -37.27 -18.63 -49.00
CA GLU A 814 -36.37 -18.05 -49.99
C GLU A 814 -35.55 -16.89 -49.48
N GLN A 815 -35.95 -16.23 -48.39
CA GLN A 815 -35.17 -15.16 -47.78
C GLN A 815 -33.90 -15.65 -47.08
N ASN A 816 -33.84 -16.94 -46.72
CA ASN A 816 -32.66 -17.50 -46.11
C ASN A 816 -31.55 -17.69 -47.15
N THR A 817 -30.58 -16.79 -47.17
CA THR A 817 -29.43 -16.82 -48.10
C THR A 817 -28.49 -17.97 -47.76
N TYR A 818 -28.21 -18.16 -46.49
CA TYR A 818 -27.35 -19.23 -45.99
C TYR A 818 -28.08 -19.99 -44.87
N ILE A 819 -27.96 -21.31 -44.89
CA ILE A 819 -28.46 -22.21 -43.84
C ILE A 819 -27.31 -23.17 -43.50
N LEU A 820 -26.93 -23.17 -42.22
CA LEU A 820 -25.86 -24.01 -41.66
C LEU A 820 -26.47 -24.95 -40.64
N PHE A 821 -26.08 -26.20 -40.67
CA PHE A 821 -26.35 -27.22 -39.65
C PHE A 821 -25.09 -27.35 -38.80
N ASP A 822 -25.18 -27.04 -37.49
CA ASP A 822 -24.06 -27.12 -36.56
C ASP A 822 -24.43 -28.07 -35.45
N HIS A 823 -23.75 -29.19 -35.33
CA HIS A 823 -24.13 -30.27 -34.43
C HIS A 823 -22.96 -30.73 -33.58
N GLY A 824 -23.29 -31.40 -32.48
CA GLY A 824 -22.31 -31.95 -31.55
C GLY A 824 -21.87 -30.98 -30.47
N SER A 825 -21.02 -31.46 -29.58
CA SER A 825 -20.57 -30.71 -28.40
C SER A 825 -19.98 -29.36 -28.76
N GLY A 826 -20.37 -28.33 -28.03
CA GLY A 826 -19.91 -26.96 -28.25
C GLY A 826 -20.51 -26.26 -29.46
N GLU A 827 -21.68 -26.74 -29.96
CA GLU A 827 -22.46 -26.11 -31.04
C GLU A 827 -22.81 -24.65 -30.74
N ILE A 828 -22.99 -23.88 -31.81
CA ILE A 828 -23.53 -22.52 -31.73
C ILE A 828 -25.05 -22.60 -31.55
N ALA A 829 -25.70 -23.40 -32.35
CA ALA A 829 -27.12 -23.74 -32.40
C ALA A 829 -27.29 -24.88 -33.38
N ASP A 830 -28.38 -25.68 -33.28
CA ASP A 830 -28.65 -26.79 -34.23
C ASP A 830 -28.70 -26.32 -35.68
N TYR A 831 -29.38 -25.19 -35.92
CA TYR A 831 -29.38 -24.53 -37.24
C TYR A 831 -29.09 -23.04 -37.11
N ILE A 832 -28.38 -22.51 -38.09
CA ILE A 832 -28.12 -21.08 -38.25
C ILE A 832 -28.64 -20.65 -39.62
N ALA A 833 -29.69 -19.85 -39.65
CA ALA A 833 -30.22 -19.27 -40.87
C ALA A 833 -29.82 -17.81 -40.99
N ILE A 834 -29.23 -17.38 -42.09
CA ILE A 834 -28.77 -16.04 -42.34
C ILE A 834 -29.49 -15.45 -43.56
N GLN A 835 -30.11 -14.32 -43.36
CA GLN A 835 -30.75 -13.53 -44.42
C GLN A 835 -29.87 -12.32 -44.74
N GLU A 836 -29.49 -12.19 -45.97
CA GLU A 836 -28.69 -11.08 -46.47
C GLU A 836 -29.60 -9.99 -47.04
N LYS A 837 -29.44 -8.78 -46.54
CA LYS A 837 -30.06 -7.53 -47.02
C LYS A 837 -28.96 -6.58 -47.51
N GLU A 838 -29.37 -5.46 -48.16
CA GLU A 838 -28.39 -4.50 -48.69
C GLU A 838 -27.39 -4.00 -47.65
N ASP A 839 -27.89 -3.55 -46.50
CA ASP A 839 -27.14 -2.86 -45.43
C ASP A 839 -27.04 -3.67 -44.13
N HIS A 840 -27.75 -4.77 -44.00
CA HIS A 840 -27.75 -5.58 -42.77
C HIS A 840 -27.93 -7.09 -43.04
N LEU A 841 -27.55 -7.86 -42.02
CA LEU A 841 -27.69 -9.30 -41.96
C LEU A 841 -28.60 -9.67 -40.81
N ILE A 842 -29.50 -10.62 -41.00
CA ILE A 842 -30.33 -11.16 -39.94
C ILE A 842 -29.93 -12.64 -39.78
N ALA A 843 -29.44 -12.96 -38.60
CA ALA A 843 -29.13 -14.33 -38.20
C ALA A 843 -30.16 -14.86 -37.22
N ARG A 844 -30.68 -16.05 -37.48
CA ARG A 844 -31.52 -16.80 -36.51
C ARG A 844 -30.81 -18.09 -36.14
N LEU A 845 -30.68 -18.28 -34.82
CA LEU A 845 -30.03 -19.44 -34.21
C LEU A 845 -31.11 -20.32 -33.63
N TYR A 846 -31.30 -21.49 -34.18
CA TYR A 846 -32.39 -22.40 -33.81
C TYR A 846 -31.86 -23.50 -32.90
N HIS A 847 -32.48 -23.62 -31.72
CA HIS A 847 -32.26 -24.70 -30.77
C HIS A 847 -33.46 -25.61 -30.75
N VAL A 848 -33.22 -26.85 -31.00
CA VAL A 848 -34.27 -27.86 -31.19
C VAL A 848 -34.30 -28.80 -29.98
N LYS A 849 -35.51 -29.10 -29.48
CA LYS A 849 -35.67 -30.12 -28.45
C LYS A 849 -36.96 -30.89 -28.66
N ARG A 850 -36.90 -32.20 -28.43
CA ARG A 850 -38.04 -33.10 -28.55
C ARG A 850 -39.14 -32.83 -27.52
N LYS A 851 -40.35 -33.35 -27.76
CA LYS A 851 -41.44 -33.40 -26.79
C LYS A 851 -41.27 -34.65 -25.91
N GLY A 852 -40.66 -34.50 -24.72
CA GLY A 852 -40.40 -35.61 -23.79
C GLY A 852 -41.62 -36.14 -23.06
N ALA A 853 -42.58 -35.25 -22.72
CA ALA A 853 -43.80 -35.61 -21.98
C ALA A 853 -45.03 -35.80 -22.92
N VAL A 854 -46.05 -36.48 -22.41
CA VAL A 854 -47.27 -36.77 -23.18
C VAL A 854 -48.15 -35.54 -23.43
N GLY A 855 -48.17 -34.57 -22.49
CA GLY A 855 -48.99 -33.36 -22.59
C GLY A 855 -48.25 -32.16 -23.23
N TYR A 856 -49.01 -31.09 -23.53
CA TYR A 856 -48.45 -29.82 -23.88
C TYR A 856 -48.12 -29.03 -22.56
N ASN A 857 -47.16 -28.13 -22.66
CA ASN A 857 -46.68 -27.32 -21.56
C ASN A 857 -46.30 -28.15 -20.31
N SER A 858 -45.69 -29.34 -20.51
CA SER A 858 -45.43 -30.34 -19.48
C SER A 858 -44.02 -30.93 -19.46
N SER A 859 -43.23 -30.76 -20.56
CA SER A 859 -41.84 -31.25 -20.67
C SER A 859 -40.85 -30.31 -19.96
N MET A 860 -40.91 -30.23 -18.65
CA MET A 860 -40.17 -29.26 -17.88
C MET A 860 -38.65 -29.39 -18.09
N GLU A 861 -38.14 -30.59 -18.09
CA GLU A 861 -36.69 -30.88 -18.25
C GLU A 861 -36.17 -30.45 -19.64
N ASP A 862 -36.91 -30.79 -20.70
CA ASP A 862 -36.55 -30.42 -22.05
C ASP A 862 -36.59 -28.89 -22.26
N ILE A 863 -37.55 -28.21 -21.63
CA ILE A 863 -37.68 -26.75 -21.71
C ILE A 863 -36.52 -26.07 -20.99
N TYR A 864 -36.13 -26.58 -19.81
CA TYR A 864 -34.93 -26.10 -19.12
C TYR A 864 -33.67 -26.24 -19.97
N GLU A 865 -33.50 -27.42 -20.58
CA GLU A 865 -32.29 -27.69 -21.37
C GLU A 865 -32.22 -26.76 -22.58
N VAL A 866 -33.28 -26.65 -23.38
CA VAL A 866 -33.30 -25.83 -24.61
C VAL A 866 -33.22 -24.34 -24.27
N ALA A 867 -33.83 -23.89 -23.19
CA ALA A 867 -33.73 -22.50 -22.75
C ALA A 867 -32.28 -22.17 -22.31
N GLY A 868 -31.63 -23.08 -21.59
CA GLY A 868 -30.22 -22.95 -21.19
C GLY A 868 -29.27 -22.92 -22.41
N GLN A 869 -29.51 -23.78 -23.43
CA GLN A 869 -28.76 -23.77 -24.69
C GLN A 869 -28.94 -22.43 -25.44
N ALA A 870 -30.18 -21.94 -25.52
CA ALA A 870 -30.52 -20.68 -26.14
C ALA A 870 -29.78 -19.50 -25.52
N VAL A 871 -29.69 -19.43 -24.16
CA VAL A 871 -28.95 -18.38 -23.45
C VAL A 871 -27.44 -18.48 -23.70
N LYS A 872 -26.86 -19.68 -23.65
CA LYS A 872 -25.42 -19.88 -23.90
C LYS A 872 -24.96 -19.40 -25.27
N SER A 873 -25.83 -19.52 -26.28
CA SER A 873 -25.49 -19.15 -27.67
C SER A 873 -25.21 -17.66 -27.84
N VAL A 874 -25.72 -16.82 -26.94
CA VAL A 874 -25.45 -15.38 -26.92
C VAL A 874 -23.96 -15.08 -26.82
N THR A 875 -23.21 -15.95 -26.15
CA THR A 875 -21.75 -15.82 -26.01
C THR A 875 -21.02 -15.71 -27.36
N TRP A 876 -21.50 -16.41 -28.37
CA TRP A 876 -20.91 -16.35 -29.70
C TRP A 876 -21.28 -15.07 -30.47
N LEU A 877 -22.37 -14.44 -30.12
CA LEU A 877 -22.88 -13.20 -30.70
C LEU A 877 -22.30 -11.93 -30.09
N LYS A 878 -21.38 -12.04 -29.09
CA LYS A 878 -20.74 -10.88 -28.42
C LYS A 878 -20.11 -9.91 -29.40
N THR A 879 -19.45 -10.42 -30.43
CA THR A 879 -18.97 -9.64 -31.56
C THR A 879 -19.22 -10.39 -32.87
N LYS A 880 -19.40 -9.66 -33.95
CA LYS A 880 -19.50 -10.25 -35.31
C LYS A 880 -18.28 -11.11 -35.63
N GLY A 881 -17.07 -10.68 -35.18
CA GLY A 881 -15.83 -11.43 -35.35
C GLY A 881 -15.85 -12.80 -34.65
N LYS A 882 -16.25 -12.82 -33.35
CA LYS A 882 -16.36 -14.09 -32.60
C LYS A 882 -17.33 -15.09 -33.26
N PHE A 883 -18.46 -14.60 -33.74
CA PHE A 883 -19.43 -15.42 -34.43
C PHE A 883 -18.84 -16.04 -35.69
N VAL A 884 -18.21 -15.25 -36.55
CA VAL A 884 -17.53 -15.69 -37.76
C VAL A 884 -16.40 -16.68 -37.47
N ASP A 885 -15.58 -16.38 -36.48
CA ASP A 885 -14.44 -17.22 -36.10
C ASP A 885 -14.91 -18.57 -35.54
N ARG A 886 -16.04 -18.60 -34.81
CA ARG A 886 -16.64 -19.85 -34.32
C ARG A 886 -17.19 -20.67 -35.47
N ILE A 887 -17.96 -20.10 -36.39
CA ILE A 887 -18.45 -20.79 -37.60
C ILE A 887 -17.27 -21.36 -38.38
N LYS A 888 -16.26 -20.58 -38.68
CA LYS A 888 -15.06 -21.00 -39.40
C LYS A 888 -14.37 -22.18 -38.71
N TYR A 889 -14.20 -22.08 -37.40
CA TYR A 889 -13.58 -23.14 -36.61
C TYR A 889 -14.42 -24.43 -36.68
N ARG A 890 -15.73 -24.34 -36.39
CA ARG A 890 -16.64 -25.49 -36.42
C ARG A 890 -16.69 -26.17 -37.81
N TYR A 891 -16.69 -25.38 -38.86
CA TYR A 891 -16.56 -25.89 -40.22
C TYR A 891 -15.22 -26.62 -40.43
N SER A 892 -14.12 -26.07 -39.95
CA SER A 892 -12.80 -26.70 -40.16
C SER A 892 -12.63 -28.04 -39.43
N VAL A 893 -13.39 -28.27 -38.37
CA VAL A 893 -13.40 -29.55 -37.64
C VAL A 893 -14.56 -30.49 -38.04
N GLY A 894 -15.37 -30.11 -39.06
CA GLY A 894 -16.40 -30.95 -39.63
C GLY A 894 -17.74 -30.95 -38.93
N HIS A 895 -17.98 -30.13 -37.95
CA HIS A 895 -19.22 -30.06 -37.17
C HIS A 895 -20.25 -29.08 -37.76
N CYS A 896 -19.84 -28.08 -38.53
CA CYS A 896 -20.74 -27.11 -39.14
C CYS A 896 -20.82 -27.40 -40.65
N ILE A 897 -22.00 -27.79 -41.14
CA ILE A 897 -22.24 -28.22 -42.48
C ILE A 897 -23.15 -27.22 -43.21
N PRO A 898 -22.82 -26.70 -44.39
CA PRO A 898 -23.72 -25.85 -45.14
C PRO A 898 -24.87 -26.69 -45.76
N VAL A 899 -26.11 -26.30 -45.43
CA VAL A 899 -27.35 -26.87 -46.02
C VAL A 899 -27.80 -26.06 -47.22
N ARG A 900 -27.63 -24.71 -47.16
CA ARG A 900 -27.86 -23.81 -48.30
C ARG A 900 -26.76 -22.76 -48.35
N GLY A 901 -26.30 -22.46 -49.56
CA GLY A 901 -25.25 -21.46 -49.82
C GLY A 901 -23.85 -22.00 -49.61
N ASP A 902 -22.85 -21.30 -50.16
CA ASP A 902 -21.45 -21.63 -49.96
C ASP A 902 -20.93 -21.06 -48.60
N ILE A 903 -20.24 -21.90 -47.85
CA ILE A 903 -19.74 -21.52 -46.52
C ILE A 903 -18.69 -20.41 -46.56
N ARG A 904 -17.86 -20.36 -47.63
CA ARG A 904 -16.83 -19.32 -47.76
C ARG A 904 -17.48 -17.99 -48.11
N GLU A 905 -18.50 -17.99 -48.96
CA GLU A 905 -19.30 -16.81 -49.24
C GLU A 905 -20.04 -16.34 -48.00
N CYS A 906 -20.65 -17.22 -47.25
CA CYS A 906 -21.27 -16.92 -45.94
C CYS A 906 -20.30 -16.22 -44.99
N ILE A 907 -19.09 -16.78 -44.81
CA ILE A 907 -18.05 -16.21 -43.96
C ILE A 907 -17.63 -14.83 -44.49
N ASN A 908 -17.49 -14.63 -45.78
CA ASN A 908 -17.12 -13.35 -46.37
C ASN A 908 -18.23 -12.29 -46.17
N THR A 909 -19.47 -12.69 -46.40
CA THR A 909 -20.66 -11.85 -46.19
C THR A 909 -20.78 -11.43 -44.70
N LEU A 910 -20.58 -12.36 -43.80
CA LEU A 910 -20.54 -12.06 -42.36
C LEU A 910 -19.37 -11.15 -41.99
N ARG A 911 -18.26 -11.16 -42.71
CA ARG A 911 -17.11 -10.26 -42.45
C ARG A 911 -17.30 -8.86 -43.04
N ASP A 912 -18.21 -8.65 -43.96
CA ASP A 912 -18.42 -7.33 -44.54
C ASP A 912 -18.78 -6.30 -43.45
N SER A 913 -17.86 -5.39 -43.17
CA SER A 913 -18.02 -4.38 -42.12
C SER A 913 -19.14 -3.38 -42.39
N ARG A 914 -19.59 -3.25 -43.65
CA ARG A 914 -20.68 -2.37 -44.07
C ARG A 914 -22.03 -2.90 -43.64
N LYS A 915 -22.16 -4.23 -43.46
CA LYS A 915 -23.43 -4.88 -43.10
C LYS A 915 -23.52 -5.08 -41.59
N ARG A 916 -24.53 -4.50 -40.95
CA ARG A 916 -24.80 -4.68 -39.53
C ARG A 916 -25.47 -6.03 -39.29
N LEU A 917 -24.96 -6.81 -38.32
CA LEU A 917 -25.56 -8.05 -37.89
C LEU A 917 -26.64 -7.80 -36.83
N THR A 918 -27.85 -8.32 -37.11
CA THR A 918 -28.95 -8.46 -36.16
C THR A 918 -29.21 -9.93 -35.92
N ALA A 919 -29.26 -10.39 -34.68
CA ALA A 919 -29.46 -11.79 -34.36
C ALA A 919 -30.73 -11.99 -33.51
N TYR A 920 -31.34 -13.15 -33.73
CA TYR A 920 -32.47 -13.71 -32.97
C TYR A 920 -32.09 -15.13 -32.52
N ILE A 921 -32.54 -15.50 -31.34
CA ILE A 921 -32.43 -16.87 -30.86
C ILE A 921 -33.83 -17.50 -30.94
N VAL A 922 -33.93 -18.68 -31.47
CA VAL A 922 -35.20 -19.39 -31.71
C VAL A 922 -35.20 -20.71 -30.97
N ILE A 923 -36.13 -20.88 -30.05
CA ILE A 923 -36.40 -22.17 -29.39
C ILE A 923 -37.45 -22.91 -30.21
N VAL A 924 -37.11 -24.13 -30.63
CA VAL A 924 -38.04 -25.04 -31.34
C VAL A 924 -38.40 -26.18 -30.42
N GLN A 925 -39.61 -26.08 -29.83
CA GLN A 925 -40.04 -27.01 -28.78
C GLN A 925 -41.54 -27.37 -28.95
N PRO A 926 -41.84 -28.55 -29.59
CA PRO A 926 -43.23 -28.96 -29.89
C PRO A 926 -44.14 -29.20 -28.67
N SER A 927 -43.58 -29.26 -27.45
CA SER A 927 -44.38 -29.34 -26.23
C SER A 927 -44.97 -28.01 -25.79
N LEU A 928 -44.43 -26.87 -26.23
CA LEU A 928 -44.96 -25.56 -25.94
C LEU A 928 -46.16 -25.24 -26.81
N SER A 929 -47.29 -24.82 -26.23
CA SER A 929 -48.49 -24.43 -26.97
C SER A 929 -49.05 -23.15 -26.39
N ARG A 930 -49.45 -22.21 -27.27
CA ARG A 930 -50.12 -20.96 -26.86
C ARG A 930 -51.61 -21.18 -26.53
N SER A 931 -52.20 -22.23 -27.05
CA SER A 931 -53.65 -22.51 -26.88
C SER A 931 -53.97 -23.12 -25.54
N ILE A 932 -52.97 -23.66 -24.82
CA ILE A 932 -53.12 -24.37 -23.53
C ILE A 932 -52.55 -23.54 -22.40
N PRO A 933 -53.18 -23.52 -21.19
CA PRO A 933 -52.60 -22.84 -20.03
C PRO A 933 -51.18 -23.31 -19.75
N MET A 934 -50.27 -22.33 -19.54
CA MET A 934 -48.87 -22.62 -19.25
C MET A 934 -48.62 -22.59 -17.76
N PRO A 935 -48.00 -23.61 -17.15
CA PRO A 935 -47.60 -23.59 -15.75
C PRO A 935 -46.63 -22.41 -15.46
N GLU A 936 -46.78 -21.82 -14.26
CA GLU A 936 -45.98 -20.70 -13.81
C GLU A 936 -44.46 -20.95 -13.93
N LYS A 937 -44.02 -22.15 -13.57
CA LYS A 937 -42.59 -22.54 -13.69
C LYS A 937 -42.06 -22.51 -15.10
N ILE A 938 -42.84 -22.83 -16.11
CA ILE A 938 -42.44 -22.75 -17.51
C ILE A 938 -42.37 -21.29 -17.94
N GLN A 939 -43.34 -20.49 -17.51
CA GLN A 939 -43.30 -19.04 -17.74
C GLN A 939 -42.05 -18.39 -17.14
N GLU A 940 -41.68 -18.76 -15.90
CA GLU A 940 -40.47 -18.31 -15.24
C GLU A 940 -39.20 -18.66 -16.02
N VAL A 941 -39.06 -19.89 -16.51
CA VAL A 941 -37.93 -20.33 -17.32
C VAL A 941 -37.81 -19.52 -18.62
N LEU A 942 -38.90 -19.36 -19.34
CA LEU A 942 -38.92 -18.60 -20.59
C LEU A 942 -38.72 -17.11 -20.36
N ALA A 943 -39.26 -16.54 -19.27
CA ALA A 943 -39.06 -15.18 -18.88
C ALA A 943 -37.57 -14.90 -18.53
N SER A 944 -36.96 -15.82 -17.75
CA SER A 944 -35.52 -15.72 -17.42
C SER A 944 -34.67 -15.83 -18.68
N ALA A 945 -34.91 -16.80 -19.54
CA ALA A 945 -34.19 -16.94 -20.82
C ALA A 945 -34.31 -15.68 -21.68
N SER A 946 -35.54 -15.18 -21.85
CA SER A 946 -35.79 -13.94 -22.60
C SER A 946 -35.06 -12.75 -22.01
N THR A 947 -35.05 -12.61 -20.68
CA THR A 947 -34.37 -11.53 -19.98
C THR A 947 -32.86 -11.60 -20.16
N TYR A 948 -32.22 -12.76 -19.97
CA TYR A 948 -30.81 -12.97 -20.24
C TYR A 948 -30.42 -12.61 -21.67
N ILE A 949 -31.20 -13.10 -22.65
CA ILE A 949 -30.96 -12.87 -24.07
C ILE A 949 -31.06 -11.40 -24.43
N LEU A 950 -32.09 -10.72 -23.97
CA LEU A 950 -32.32 -9.30 -24.25
C LEU A 950 -31.30 -8.36 -23.55
N ARG A 951 -30.91 -8.69 -22.32
CA ARG A 951 -29.93 -7.88 -21.56
C ARG A 951 -28.51 -8.05 -22.07
N ALA A 952 -28.20 -9.12 -22.76
CA ALA A 952 -26.95 -9.28 -23.50
C ALA A 952 -26.71 -8.21 -24.59
N GLY A 953 -27.75 -7.49 -24.98
CA GLY A 953 -27.69 -6.23 -25.75
C GLY A 953 -27.38 -6.35 -27.23
N ARG A 954 -27.07 -7.55 -27.76
CA ARG A 954 -26.75 -7.78 -29.20
C ARG A 954 -27.72 -8.70 -29.89
N VAL A 955 -28.62 -9.29 -29.16
CA VAL A 955 -29.71 -10.14 -29.68
C VAL A 955 -31.01 -9.36 -29.59
N LYS A 956 -31.79 -9.37 -30.63
CA LYS A 956 -33.05 -8.60 -30.73
C LYS A 956 -34.18 -9.23 -29.92
N GLY A 957 -34.13 -10.55 -29.72
CA GLY A 957 -35.15 -11.19 -28.93
C GLY A 957 -35.05 -12.73 -28.98
N LEU A 958 -35.85 -13.35 -28.16
CA LEU A 958 -36.14 -14.77 -28.17
C LEU A 958 -37.45 -14.99 -28.96
N GLU A 959 -37.39 -15.81 -30.01
CA GLU A 959 -38.53 -16.34 -30.77
C GLU A 959 -38.79 -17.79 -30.35
N ILE A 960 -40.05 -18.23 -30.32
CA ILE A 960 -40.39 -19.62 -29.96
C ILE A 960 -41.31 -20.22 -31.00
N ILE A 961 -40.92 -21.36 -31.55
CA ILE A 961 -41.75 -22.19 -32.42
C ILE A 961 -42.27 -23.36 -31.58
N GLY A 962 -43.54 -23.37 -31.33
CA GLY A 962 -44.24 -24.39 -30.53
C GLY A 962 -45.26 -25.15 -31.36
N SER A 963 -46.32 -25.61 -30.71
CA SER A 963 -47.52 -26.20 -31.36
C SER A 963 -48.68 -25.19 -31.31
N GLU A 964 -49.62 -25.34 -32.17
CA GLU A 964 -50.87 -24.57 -32.17
C GLU A 964 -51.72 -24.72 -30.90
#